data_1cab5c036912462f0619956e1110b0f4
#
_entry.id   1cab5c036912462f0619956e1110b0f4
#
_cell.length_a   1.000
_cell.length_b   1.000
_cell.length_c   1.000
_cell.angle_alpha   90.00
_cell.angle_beta   90.00
_cell.angle_gamma   90.00
#
_symmetry.space_group_name_H-M   'P 1'
#
loop_
_entity.id
_entity.type
_entity.pdbx_description
1 polymer ?
#
loop_
_entity_poly.entity_id
_entity_poly.type
_entity_poly.pdbx_seq_one_letter_code
_entity_poly.pdbx_strand_id
1 'polypeptide(L)'
;MGAVGLALTLVFALCAAGAVVGIIIPDRRNPAWLAWTGSLAALSALWASGIVLLTGGEFHAGLWTIRSIGTLTVSLNRLSAFFLFVAAVVVLASSIFSASYLKRYAGHYSLRSFSVWYFLLFASIAWILIASDVLGFLFAWEVMSLSSYLLVNFEYQREKTSQAGYLMLAMGEAGFLVVEVVLLFLAARAGSLEFSALKAAALGLGHVTRWTVFLLTFFGFGVKAGLVPVNSWLPRAHPAAPANVSAILSGVILNLGLYGIILVNFDLLPVGMVGAGVVILIVGTLSALVGILYATTESDLKALLAHSSIENIGIVTIGLGAGVIFAACHRPILAGMAFIAAFYHMLNHSIYKALLFLGAGAVDDRCGTRDLDELGGLIHVMPWTAAAFLVGSLAISAVPPFNGFVSEWLTLQTLLRSAELPSVGLRLLFALCGAGLALTAALAVTCFVKAFAMGFLGISRSEQAAKAVKARGSQIAPMALLATLCLLLGVLPTYVIPALNRNLQPLIPAGATDALVPPFFASYPVHTQLPPAFVADFHNLGAQVGQHILPGRGLVVLHRGGPENPVVFAMSPSYSLVALALFLFLTWLIVTRSTRKRSLTRNELWAGGIPRLLPEMTYTATGFSNPVRVVFQAIFRPNIVEDTRDTVAVHFRTAILRRRDETHLVDRLFFHPVGDAVTWIARLLAGMHHGRLNAYVAYTVGFLLLILLLFRLS
;
A
#
# COMPACT_ATOMS: atom_id res chain seq x y z
N MET A 1 -22.19 -26.47 8.37
CA MET A 1 -21.24 -25.37 8.12
C MET A 1 -21.87 -24.09 8.67
N GLY A 2 -21.18 -23.35 9.52
CA GLY A 2 -21.65 -22.01 9.94
C GLY A 2 -21.65 -21.01 8.78
N ALA A 3 -22.30 -19.85 8.93
CA ALA A 3 -22.40 -18.83 7.89
C ALA A 3 -21.02 -18.40 7.33
N VAL A 4 -19.98 -18.34 8.16
CA VAL A 4 -18.60 -18.02 7.75
C VAL A 4 -18.03 -19.10 6.85
N GLY A 5 -18.20 -20.39 7.21
CA GLY A 5 -17.72 -21.52 6.38
C GLY A 5 -18.42 -21.56 5.02
N LEU A 6 -19.74 -21.29 4.96
CA LEU A 6 -20.47 -21.19 3.70
C LEU A 6 -19.92 -20.05 2.84
N ALA A 7 -19.73 -18.86 3.43
CA ALA A 7 -19.23 -17.71 2.70
C ALA A 7 -17.79 -17.94 2.15
N LEU A 8 -16.90 -18.57 2.93
CA LEU A 8 -15.56 -18.94 2.45
C LEU A 8 -15.63 -19.99 1.33
N THR A 9 -16.48 -21.01 1.46
CA THR A 9 -16.68 -22.00 0.39
C THR A 9 -17.15 -21.33 -0.90
N LEU A 10 -18.05 -20.34 -0.81
CA LEU A 10 -18.50 -19.53 -1.96
C LEU A 10 -17.35 -18.75 -2.59
N VAL A 11 -16.43 -18.17 -1.83
CA VAL A 11 -15.24 -17.48 -2.37
C VAL A 11 -14.46 -18.41 -3.30
N PHE A 12 -14.09 -19.60 -2.81
CA PHE A 12 -13.29 -20.56 -3.59
C PHE A 12 -14.07 -21.17 -4.75
N ALA A 13 -15.36 -21.49 -4.56
CA ALA A 13 -16.21 -22.01 -5.61
C ALA A 13 -16.39 -20.99 -6.75
N LEU A 14 -16.61 -19.71 -6.44
CA LEU A 14 -16.71 -18.65 -7.42
C LEU A 14 -15.39 -18.37 -8.12
N CYS A 15 -14.26 -18.41 -7.43
CA CYS A 15 -12.94 -18.29 -8.04
C CYS A 15 -12.67 -19.47 -9.00
N ALA A 16 -12.97 -20.70 -8.59
CA ALA A 16 -12.83 -21.88 -9.44
C ALA A 16 -13.74 -21.81 -10.66
N ALA A 17 -15.02 -21.47 -10.48
CA ALA A 17 -15.97 -21.29 -11.57
C ALA A 17 -15.54 -20.14 -12.50
N GLY A 18 -15.04 -19.02 -11.92
CA GLY A 18 -14.52 -17.88 -12.67
C GLY A 18 -13.35 -18.27 -13.57
N ALA A 19 -12.40 -19.06 -13.04
CA ALA A 19 -11.26 -19.53 -13.80
C ALA A 19 -11.67 -20.55 -14.89
N VAL A 20 -12.42 -21.60 -14.54
CA VAL A 20 -12.82 -22.68 -15.49
C VAL A 20 -13.70 -22.14 -16.60
N VAL A 21 -14.77 -21.42 -16.26
CA VAL A 21 -15.67 -20.84 -17.27
C VAL A 21 -14.98 -19.75 -18.07
N GLY A 22 -14.05 -18.99 -17.44
CA GLY A 22 -13.22 -18.00 -18.11
C GLY A 22 -12.37 -18.57 -19.27
N ILE A 23 -11.95 -19.83 -19.21
CA ILE A 23 -11.25 -20.52 -20.31
C ILE A 23 -12.18 -20.78 -21.49
N ILE A 24 -13.47 -21.06 -21.24
CA ILE A 24 -14.45 -21.46 -22.24
C ILE A 24 -15.05 -20.26 -22.95
N ILE A 25 -15.31 -19.17 -22.23
CA ILE A 25 -15.98 -17.97 -22.74
C ILE A 25 -15.09 -17.25 -23.76
N PRO A 26 -15.63 -16.76 -24.90
CA PRO A 26 -14.91 -15.94 -25.85
C PRO A 26 -14.32 -14.65 -25.23
N ASP A 27 -13.15 -14.24 -25.67
CA ASP A 27 -12.43 -13.07 -25.12
C ASP A 27 -13.27 -11.79 -25.06
N ARG A 28 -14.20 -11.60 -26.00
CA ARG A 28 -15.09 -10.41 -26.00
C ARG A 28 -16.05 -10.36 -24.81
N ARG A 29 -16.47 -11.51 -24.25
CA ARG A 29 -17.39 -11.61 -23.11
C ARG A 29 -16.65 -11.81 -21.79
N ASN A 30 -15.39 -12.22 -21.85
CA ASN A 30 -14.57 -12.54 -20.70
C ASN A 30 -14.45 -11.39 -19.67
N PRO A 31 -14.27 -10.10 -20.07
CA PRO A 31 -14.23 -8.99 -19.10
C PRO A 31 -15.51 -8.83 -18.28
N ALA A 32 -16.68 -9.08 -18.87
CA ALA A 32 -17.94 -9.02 -18.14
C ALA A 32 -18.10 -10.20 -17.18
N TRP A 33 -17.72 -11.40 -17.62
CA TRP A 33 -17.70 -12.60 -16.78
C TRP A 33 -16.79 -12.43 -15.57
N LEU A 34 -15.55 -11.99 -15.78
CA LEU A 34 -14.59 -11.72 -14.72
C LEU A 34 -15.13 -10.68 -13.73
N ALA A 35 -15.75 -9.62 -14.23
CA ALA A 35 -16.32 -8.58 -13.38
C ALA A 35 -17.44 -9.11 -12.49
N TRP A 36 -18.38 -9.90 -13.03
CA TRP A 36 -19.48 -10.45 -12.28
C TRP A 36 -19.04 -11.48 -11.25
N THR A 37 -18.29 -12.50 -11.67
CA THR A 37 -17.84 -13.58 -10.77
C THR A 37 -16.84 -13.08 -9.75
N GLY A 38 -15.91 -12.20 -10.13
CA GLY A 38 -14.96 -11.58 -9.22
C GLY A 38 -15.63 -10.68 -8.18
N SER A 39 -16.67 -9.93 -8.59
CA SER A 39 -17.46 -9.12 -7.64
C SER A 39 -18.23 -9.99 -6.65
N LEU A 40 -18.84 -11.10 -7.11
CA LEU A 40 -19.55 -12.03 -6.22
C LEU A 40 -18.60 -12.73 -5.26
N ALA A 41 -17.41 -13.15 -5.72
CA ALA A 41 -16.40 -13.73 -4.87
C ALA A 41 -15.91 -12.72 -3.81
N ALA A 42 -15.68 -11.47 -4.20
CA ALA A 42 -15.29 -10.40 -3.28
C ALA A 42 -16.40 -10.08 -2.26
N LEU A 43 -17.67 -10.04 -2.67
CA LEU A 43 -18.81 -9.85 -1.76
C LEU A 43 -18.94 -11.03 -0.78
N SER A 44 -18.68 -12.27 -1.22
CA SER A 44 -18.65 -13.44 -0.32
C SER A 44 -17.52 -13.33 0.71
N ALA A 45 -16.34 -12.83 0.31
CA ALA A 45 -15.22 -12.59 1.22
C ALA A 45 -15.53 -11.44 2.21
N LEU A 46 -16.21 -10.37 1.75
CA LEU A 46 -16.72 -9.31 2.62
C LEU A 46 -17.73 -9.84 3.63
N TRP A 47 -18.60 -10.73 3.21
CA TRP A 47 -19.58 -11.37 4.09
C TRP A 47 -18.88 -12.23 5.17
N ALA A 48 -17.94 -13.12 4.77
CA ALA A 48 -17.20 -13.94 5.71
C ALA A 48 -16.43 -13.12 6.75
N SER A 49 -15.62 -12.16 6.26
CA SER A 49 -14.81 -11.28 7.11
C SER A 49 -15.68 -10.35 7.97
N GLY A 50 -16.77 -9.80 7.40
CA GLY A 50 -17.71 -8.94 8.10
C GLY A 50 -18.38 -9.63 9.30
N ILE A 51 -18.80 -10.89 9.16
CA ILE A 51 -19.34 -11.66 10.29
C ILE A 51 -18.31 -11.75 11.43
N VAL A 52 -17.08 -12.15 11.13
CA VAL A 52 -16.03 -12.30 12.15
C VAL A 52 -15.70 -10.97 12.82
N LEU A 53 -15.58 -9.88 12.06
CA LEU A 53 -15.29 -8.54 12.60
C LEU A 53 -16.40 -7.98 13.46
N LEU A 54 -17.67 -8.29 13.15
CA LEU A 54 -18.83 -7.78 13.88
C LEU A 54 -19.14 -8.63 15.13
N THR A 55 -19.09 -9.97 14.98
CA THR A 55 -19.46 -10.89 16.06
C THR A 55 -18.29 -11.23 16.97
N GLY A 56 -17.06 -11.14 16.46
CA GLY A 56 -15.84 -11.57 17.15
C GLY A 56 -15.68 -13.09 17.22
N GLY A 57 -16.53 -13.85 16.53
CA GLY A 57 -16.42 -15.30 16.44
C GLY A 57 -15.25 -15.72 15.54
N GLU A 58 -14.56 -16.79 15.90
CA GLU A 58 -13.51 -17.37 15.08
C GLU A 58 -14.04 -18.59 14.33
N PHE A 59 -13.53 -18.78 13.11
CA PHE A 59 -13.84 -19.96 12.30
C PHE A 59 -12.62 -20.87 12.24
N HIS A 60 -12.79 -22.16 12.54
CA HIS A 60 -11.75 -23.17 12.41
C HIS A 60 -12.30 -24.40 11.69
N ALA A 61 -11.52 -24.97 10.78
CA ALA A 61 -11.85 -26.23 10.13
C ALA A 61 -10.59 -27.01 9.74
N GLY A 62 -10.60 -28.32 9.98
CA GLY A 62 -9.64 -29.25 9.38
C GLY A 62 -10.14 -29.67 8.00
N LEU A 63 -9.28 -29.54 6.99
CA LEU A 63 -9.63 -29.82 5.60
C LEU A 63 -9.24 -31.24 5.19
N TRP A 64 -7.98 -31.62 5.42
CA TRP A 64 -7.44 -32.87 4.98
C TRP A 64 -6.27 -33.30 5.85
N THR A 65 -6.29 -34.55 6.31
CA THR A 65 -5.21 -35.16 7.10
C THR A 65 -4.33 -36.03 6.22
N ILE A 66 -3.06 -35.62 6.10
CA ILE A 66 -2.01 -36.38 5.43
C ILE A 66 -1.23 -37.12 6.53
N ARG A 67 -1.32 -38.48 6.58
CA ARG A 67 -0.78 -39.30 7.68
C ARG A 67 0.68 -39.03 8.02
N SER A 68 1.51 -38.66 7.03
CA SER A 68 2.95 -38.41 7.20
C SER A 68 3.32 -36.99 7.49
N ILE A 69 2.40 -36.02 7.31
CA ILE A 69 2.72 -34.57 7.33
C ILE A 69 1.91 -33.85 8.41
N GLY A 70 0.64 -34.22 8.60
CA GLY A 70 -0.27 -33.55 9.52
C GLY A 70 -1.60 -33.15 8.87
N THR A 71 -2.42 -32.44 9.58
CA THR A 71 -3.72 -31.95 9.08
C THR A 71 -3.58 -30.54 8.52
N LEU A 72 -4.02 -30.34 7.27
CA LEU A 72 -4.20 -29.02 6.71
C LEU A 72 -5.39 -28.35 7.41
N THR A 73 -5.14 -27.23 8.06
CA THR A 73 -6.11 -26.51 8.87
C THR A 73 -6.30 -25.09 8.37
N VAL A 74 -7.53 -24.61 8.45
CA VAL A 74 -7.87 -23.23 8.12
C VAL A 74 -8.56 -22.57 9.29
N SER A 75 -8.23 -21.30 9.51
CA SER A 75 -8.89 -20.48 10.51
C SER A 75 -9.09 -19.06 10.00
N LEU A 76 -10.20 -18.46 10.36
CA LEU A 76 -10.43 -17.05 10.14
C LEU A 76 -10.62 -16.38 11.49
N ASN A 77 -9.54 -15.80 12.01
CA ASN A 77 -9.53 -15.00 13.22
C ASN A 77 -9.75 -13.51 12.88
N ARG A 78 -9.85 -12.66 13.89
CA ARG A 78 -10.12 -11.22 13.70
C ARG A 78 -9.03 -10.51 12.88
N LEU A 79 -7.74 -10.84 13.10
CA LEU A 79 -6.62 -10.25 12.34
C LEU A 79 -6.72 -10.64 10.86
N SER A 80 -6.85 -11.92 10.57
CA SER A 80 -7.02 -12.43 9.20
C SER A 80 -8.27 -11.86 8.53
N ALA A 81 -9.38 -11.75 9.28
CA ALA A 81 -10.63 -11.16 8.79
C ALA A 81 -10.48 -9.68 8.42
N PHE A 82 -9.68 -8.92 9.18
CA PHE A 82 -9.38 -7.52 8.85
C PHE A 82 -8.66 -7.43 7.50
N PHE A 83 -7.61 -8.23 7.28
CA PHE A 83 -6.89 -8.24 6.00
C PHE A 83 -7.77 -8.75 4.85
N LEU A 84 -8.59 -9.77 5.08
CA LEU A 84 -9.52 -10.30 4.08
C LEU A 84 -10.58 -9.27 3.69
N PHE A 85 -11.10 -8.52 4.66
CA PHE A 85 -12.04 -7.42 4.41
C PHE A 85 -11.43 -6.35 3.51
N VAL A 86 -10.22 -5.89 3.82
CA VAL A 86 -9.48 -4.90 3.02
C VAL A 86 -9.22 -5.42 1.61
N ALA A 87 -8.74 -6.66 1.49
CA ALA A 87 -8.48 -7.30 0.20
C ALA A 87 -9.78 -7.40 -0.64
N ALA A 88 -10.87 -7.79 -0.03
CA ALA A 88 -12.15 -7.97 -0.71
C ALA A 88 -12.72 -6.63 -1.24
N VAL A 89 -12.57 -5.51 -0.51
CA VAL A 89 -12.98 -4.18 -1.00
C VAL A 89 -12.19 -3.80 -2.26
N VAL A 90 -10.88 -4.01 -2.26
CA VAL A 90 -10.01 -3.67 -3.41
C VAL A 90 -10.30 -4.58 -4.61
N VAL A 91 -10.47 -5.90 -4.38
CA VAL A 91 -10.79 -6.86 -5.44
C VAL A 91 -12.17 -6.59 -6.02
N LEU A 92 -13.16 -6.21 -5.21
CA LEU A 92 -14.48 -5.78 -5.68
C LEU A 92 -14.37 -4.60 -6.66
N ALA A 93 -13.68 -3.55 -6.25
CA ALA A 93 -13.47 -2.37 -7.09
C ALA A 93 -12.72 -2.70 -8.39
N SER A 94 -11.65 -3.50 -8.28
CA SER A 94 -10.83 -3.95 -9.42
C SER A 94 -11.62 -4.84 -10.38
N SER A 95 -12.49 -5.73 -9.87
CA SER A 95 -13.35 -6.59 -10.68
C SER A 95 -14.37 -5.78 -11.48
N ILE A 96 -15.08 -4.84 -10.85
CA ILE A 96 -16.03 -3.96 -11.52
C ILE A 96 -15.33 -3.12 -12.62
N PHE A 97 -14.15 -2.57 -12.31
CA PHE A 97 -13.35 -1.80 -13.25
C PHE A 97 -12.97 -2.61 -14.49
N SER A 98 -12.67 -3.89 -14.31
CA SER A 98 -12.23 -4.83 -15.36
C SER A 98 -13.28 -5.01 -16.46
N ALA A 99 -14.57 -4.84 -16.18
CA ALA A 99 -15.69 -5.03 -17.14
C ALA A 99 -15.51 -4.25 -18.46
N SER A 100 -14.93 -3.06 -18.40
CA SER A 100 -14.68 -2.24 -19.58
C SER A 100 -13.21 -2.03 -19.88
N TYR A 101 -12.36 -1.99 -18.85
CA TYR A 101 -10.91 -1.76 -19.00
C TYR A 101 -10.22 -2.87 -19.80
N LEU A 102 -10.50 -4.13 -19.49
CA LEU A 102 -9.87 -5.27 -20.17
C LEU A 102 -10.25 -5.39 -21.65
N LYS A 103 -11.31 -4.73 -22.11
CA LYS A 103 -11.71 -4.76 -23.55
C LYS A 103 -10.65 -4.19 -24.46
N ARG A 104 -9.72 -3.35 -23.96
CA ARG A 104 -8.59 -2.81 -24.73
C ARG A 104 -7.61 -3.88 -25.19
N TYR A 105 -7.56 -5.00 -24.48
CA TYR A 105 -6.65 -6.11 -24.74
C TYR A 105 -7.26 -7.20 -25.64
N ALA A 106 -8.57 -7.14 -25.88
CA ALA A 106 -9.29 -8.16 -26.67
C ALA A 106 -8.75 -8.20 -28.11
N GLY A 107 -8.32 -9.39 -28.54
CA GLY A 107 -7.73 -9.61 -29.87
C GLY A 107 -6.21 -9.42 -29.94
N HIS A 108 -5.57 -8.89 -28.89
CA HIS A 108 -4.12 -8.75 -28.79
C HIS A 108 -3.50 -9.72 -27.78
N TYR A 109 -4.19 -9.95 -26.65
CA TYR A 109 -3.76 -10.82 -25.56
C TYR A 109 -4.89 -11.73 -25.12
N SER A 110 -4.56 -12.91 -24.58
CA SER A 110 -5.54 -13.90 -24.13
C SER A 110 -6.21 -13.48 -22.81
N LEU A 111 -7.43 -13.00 -22.90
CA LEU A 111 -8.23 -12.68 -21.69
C LEU A 111 -8.69 -13.94 -20.94
N ARG A 112 -8.68 -15.10 -21.58
CA ARG A 112 -8.92 -16.41 -20.94
C ARG A 112 -7.82 -16.71 -19.93
N SER A 113 -6.56 -16.59 -20.34
CA SER A 113 -5.40 -16.76 -19.45
C SER A 113 -5.42 -15.73 -18.32
N PHE A 114 -5.73 -14.46 -18.62
CA PHE A 114 -5.86 -13.40 -17.63
C PHE A 114 -6.88 -13.77 -16.53
N SER A 115 -8.04 -14.29 -16.89
CA SER A 115 -9.07 -14.69 -15.93
C SER A 115 -8.62 -15.79 -15.01
N VAL A 116 -7.92 -16.81 -15.52
CA VAL A 116 -7.38 -17.89 -14.70
C VAL A 116 -6.46 -17.34 -13.62
N TRP A 117 -5.48 -16.53 -14.02
CA TRP A 117 -4.50 -15.97 -13.09
C TRP A 117 -5.12 -14.97 -12.12
N TYR A 118 -6.11 -14.20 -12.55
CA TYR A 118 -6.83 -13.26 -11.69
C TYR A 118 -7.60 -13.99 -10.57
N PHE A 119 -8.31 -15.06 -10.89
CA PHE A 119 -9.06 -15.84 -9.89
C PHE A 119 -8.13 -16.66 -9.00
N LEU A 120 -7.04 -17.22 -9.54
CA LEU A 120 -6.02 -17.88 -8.74
C LEU A 120 -5.34 -16.92 -7.78
N LEU A 121 -5.06 -15.69 -8.22
CA LEU A 121 -4.52 -14.65 -7.37
C LEU A 121 -5.45 -14.35 -6.19
N PHE A 122 -6.75 -14.15 -6.44
CA PHE A 122 -7.69 -13.85 -5.36
C PHE A 122 -7.90 -15.05 -4.43
N ALA A 123 -8.00 -16.25 -4.96
CA ALA A 123 -8.12 -17.48 -4.18
C ALA A 123 -6.89 -17.69 -3.28
N SER A 124 -5.68 -17.48 -3.81
CA SER A 124 -4.45 -17.61 -3.02
C SER A 124 -4.31 -16.55 -1.93
N ILE A 125 -4.71 -15.29 -2.21
CA ILE A 125 -4.79 -14.23 -1.20
C ILE A 125 -5.72 -14.65 -0.06
N ALA A 126 -6.93 -15.11 -0.39
CA ALA A 126 -7.89 -15.60 0.60
C ALA A 126 -7.33 -16.77 1.39
N TRP A 127 -6.65 -17.72 0.72
CA TRP A 127 -6.06 -18.88 1.38
C TRP A 127 -4.92 -18.50 2.33
N ILE A 128 -4.00 -17.63 1.95
CA ILE A 128 -2.93 -17.11 2.82
C ILE A 128 -3.52 -16.58 4.13
N LEU A 129 -4.63 -15.85 4.05
CA LEU A 129 -5.26 -15.21 5.20
C LEU A 129 -6.02 -16.18 6.11
N ILE A 130 -6.45 -17.32 5.59
CA ILE A 130 -7.14 -18.34 6.40
C ILE A 130 -6.26 -19.54 6.75
N ALA A 131 -5.06 -19.68 6.17
CA ALA A 131 -4.14 -20.75 6.49
C ALA A 131 -3.72 -20.68 7.97
N SER A 132 -3.85 -21.79 8.69
CA SER A 132 -3.41 -21.92 10.08
C SER A 132 -2.28 -22.94 10.27
N ASP A 133 -1.74 -23.43 9.15
CA ASP A 133 -0.56 -24.27 9.10
C ASP A 133 0.48 -23.75 8.10
N VAL A 134 1.74 -24.15 8.32
CA VAL A 134 2.90 -23.70 7.52
C VAL A 134 2.76 -24.16 6.06
N LEU A 135 2.33 -25.38 5.80
CA LEU A 135 2.31 -25.95 4.45
C LEU A 135 1.26 -25.24 3.58
N GLY A 136 0.04 -25.07 4.11
CA GLY A 136 -1.04 -24.34 3.43
C GLY A 136 -0.67 -22.89 3.17
N PHE A 137 0.00 -22.24 4.12
CA PHE A 137 0.48 -20.86 3.98
C PHE A 137 1.55 -20.75 2.88
N LEU A 138 2.58 -21.59 2.91
CA LEU A 138 3.68 -21.57 1.93
C LEU A 138 3.17 -21.87 0.52
N PHE A 139 2.35 -22.90 0.36
CA PHE A 139 1.77 -23.24 -0.95
C PHE A 139 0.92 -22.09 -1.53
N ALA A 140 0.07 -21.49 -0.71
CA ALA A 140 -0.76 -20.36 -1.16
C ALA A 140 0.07 -19.12 -1.52
N TRP A 141 1.17 -18.90 -0.79
CA TRP A 141 2.10 -17.81 -1.08
C TRP A 141 2.77 -17.97 -2.44
N GLU A 142 3.21 -19.17 -2.79
CA GLU A 142 3.77 -19.50 -4.11
C GLU A 142 2.75 -19.30 -5.23
N VAL A 143 1.53 -19.79 -5.05
CA VAL A 143 0.45 -19.58 -6.03
C VAL A 143 0.17 -18.09 -6.22
N MET A 144 0.17 -17.31 -5.15
CA MET A 144 0.02 -15.84 -5.21
C MET A 144 1.20 -15.18 -5.96
N SER A 145 2.44 -15.59 -5.68
CA SER A 145 3.64 -15.05 -6.32
C SER A 145 3.62 -15.33 -7.82
N LEU A 146 3.37 -16.58 -8.22
CA LEU A 146 3.29 -16.98 -9.63
C LEU A 146 2.13 -16.29 -10.36
N SER A 147 0.93 -16.26 -9.77
CA SER A 147 -0.24 -15.62 -10.37
C SER A 147 -0.03 -14.12 -10.55
N SER A 148 0.57 -13.44 -9.55
CA SER A 148 0.88 -12.03 -9.63
C SER A 148 1.94 -11.73 -10.71
N TYR A 149 2.98 -12.58 -10.83
CA TYR A 149 3.98 -12.49 -11.89
C TYR A 149 3.36 -12.58 -13.29
N LEU A 150 2.51 -13.60 -13.52
CA LEU A 150 1.88 -13.81 -14.82
C LEU A 150 0.90 -12.69 -15.20
N LEU A 151 0.26 -12.07 -14.21
CA LEU A 151 -0.58 -10.90 -14.42
C LEU A 151 0.24 -9.62 -14.67
N VAL A 152 1.38 -9.44 -14.01
CA VAL A 152 2.29 -8.32 -14.28
C VAL A 152 2.89 -8.45 -15.66
N ASN A 153 3.29 -9.68 -16.06
CA ASN A 153 3.87 -9.98 -17.35
C ASN A 153 2.82 -10.19 -18.47
N PHE A 154 1.59 -9.68 -18.26
CA PHE A 154 0.49 -9.88 -19.21
C PHE A 154 0.79 -9.32 -20.60
N GLU A 155 1.40 -8.13 -20.70
CA GLU A 155 1.87 -7.53 -21.94
C GLU A 155 3.30 -8.01 -22.29
N TYR A 156 3.51 -9.34 -22.27
CA TYR A 156 4.82 -10.02 -22.41
C TYR A 156 5.60 -9.71 -23.67
N GLN A 157 4.96 -9.18 -24.70
CA GLN A 157 5.63 -8.76 -25.94
C GLN A 157 6.51 -7.51 -25.75
N ARG A 158 6.29 -6.76 -24.66
CA ARG A 158 7.10 -5.60 -24.32
C ARG A 158 8.28 -6.04 -23.46
N GLU A 159 9.50 -5.88 -23.94
CA GLU A 159 10.72 -6.27 -23.23
C GLU A 159 10.78 -5.69 -21.78
N LYS A 160 10.46 -4.41 -21.63
CA LYS A 160 10.40 -3.77 -20.30
C LYS A 160 9.43 -4.45 -19.35
N THR A 161 8.30 -4.96 -19.84
CA THR A 161 7.31 -5.70 -19.04
C THR A 161 7.88 -7.03 -18.58
N SER A 162 8.52 -7.79 -19.48
CA SER A 162 9.14 -9.07 -19.14
C SER A 162 10.28 -8.93 -18.14
N GLN A 163 11.13 -7.92 -18.32
CA GLN A 163 12.20 -7.61 -17.36
C GLN A 163 11.65 -7.24 -15.98
N ALA A 164 10.58 -6.41 -15.92
CA ALA A 164 9.94 -6.00 -14.66
C ALA A 164 9.27 -7.19 -13.95
N GLY A 165 8.57 -8.04 -14.71
CA GLY A 165 7.95 -9.26 -14.18
C GLY A 165 8.99 -10.23 -13.63
N TYR A 166 10.06 -10.50 -14.40
CA TYR A 166 11.14 -11.37 -13.94
C TYR A 166 11.82 -10.86 -12.67
N LEU A 167 12.11 -9.56 -12.59
CA LEU A 167 12.70 -8.96 -11.40
C LEU A 167 11.79 -9.11 -10.19
N MET A 168 10.48 -8.87 -10.35
CA MET A 168 9.50 -9.05 -9.29
C MET A 168 9.46 -10.50 -8.78
N LEU A 169 9.48 -11.48 -9.71
CA LEU A 169 9.51 -12.90 -9.36
C LEU A 169 10.81 -13.24 -8.65
N ALA A 170 11.97 -12.93 -9.23
CA ALA A 170 13.27 -13.29 -8.69
C ALA A 170 13.51 -12.72 -7.28
N MET A 171 13.18 -11.44 -7.05
CA MET A 171 13.28 -10.84 -5.72
C MET A 171 12.24 -11.42 -4.75
N GLY A 172 11.01 -11.66 -5.23
CA GLY A 172 9.95 -12.27 -4.45
C GLY A 172 10.33 -13.66 -3.94
N GLU A 173 10.84 -14.53 -4.83
CA GLU A 173 11.28 -15.88 -4.50
C GLU A 173 12.50 -15.87 -3.57
N ALA A 174 13.49 -15.01 -3.79
CA ALA A 174 14.63 -14.87 -2.88
C ALA A 174 14.19 -14.51 -1.45
N GLY A 175 13.24 -13.58 -1.31
CA GLY A 175 12.67 -13.23 0.00
C GLY A 175 11.86 -14.38 0.60
N PHE A 176 11.08 -15.08 -0.22
CA PHE A 176 10.22 -16.15 0.24
C PHE A 176 11.00 -17.40 0.68
N LEU A 177 12.04 -17.81 -0.04
CA LEU A 177 12.92 -18.91 0.37
C LEU A 177 13.50 -18.70 1.77
N VAL A 178 13.86 -17.46 2.11
CA VAL A 178 14.33 -17.12 3.46
C VAL A 178 13.23 -17.33 4.50
N VAL A 179 12.00 -16.90 4.21
CA VAL A 179 10.83 -17.11 5.08
C VAL A 179 10.50 -18.60 5.22
N GLU A 180 10.51 -19.34 4.12
CA GLU A 180 10.26 -20.78 4.09
C GLU A 180 11.21 -21.53 5.02
N VAL A 181 12.52 -21.29 4.89
CA VAL A 181 13.53 -21.90 5.77
C VAL A 181 13.24 -21.61 7.24
N VAL A 182 12.86 -20.38 7.57
CA VAL A 182 12.55 -20.00 8.96
C VAL A 182 11.29 -20.70 9.47
N LEU A 183 10.22 -20.73 8.68
CA LEU A 183 8.98 -21.38 9.08
C LEU A 183 9.16 -22.90 9.24
N LEU A 184 9.90 -23.55 8.33
CA LEU A 184 10.24 -24.98 8.44
C LEU A 184 11.15 -25.27 9.65
N PHE A 185 12.11 -24.37 9.95
CA PHE A 185 12.92 -24.47 11.16
C PHE A 185 12.05 -24.41 12.43
N LEU A 186 11.10 -23.46 12.49
CA LEU A 186 10.17 -23.35 13.63
C LEU A 186 9.27 -24.59 13.72
N ALA A 187 8.77 -25.11 12.60
CA ALA A 187 7.96 -26.31 12.53
C ALA A 187 8.72 -27.56 13.01
N ALA A 188 9.99 -27.71 12.60
CA ALA A 188 10.86 -28.79 13.07
C ALA A 188 11.09 -28.72 14.59
N ARG A 189 11.27 -27.53 15.13
CA ARG A 189 11.40 -27.32 16.59
C ARG A 189 10.10 -27.59 17.34
N ALA A 190 8.95 -27.27 16.73
CA ALA A 190 7.63 -27.51 17.31
C ALA A 190 7.17 -28.97 17.19
N GLY A 191 7.77 -29.75 16.28
CA GLY A 191 7.27 -31.09 15.92
C GLY A 191 5.89 -31.08 15.25
N SER A 192 5.45 -29.93 14.73
CA SER A 192 4.13 -29.72 14.14
C SER A 192 4.19 -28.58 13.11
N LEU A 193 3.30 -28.64 12.11
CA LEU A 193 3.14 -27.58 11.11
C LEU A 193 2.11 -26.50 11.54
N GLU A 194 1.34 -26.73 12.59
CA GLU A 194 0.32 -25.78 13.03
C GLU A 194 0.94 -24.52 13.67
N PHE A 195 0.43 -23.33 13.31
CA PHE A 195 0.91 -22.07 13.86
C PHE A 195 0.77 -21.99 15.38
N SER A 196 -0.25 -22.61 15.96
CA SER A 196 -0.44 -22.72 17.41
C SER A 196 0.73 -23.41 18.11
N ALA A 197 1.24 -24.50 17.52
CA ALA A 197 2.38 -25.24 18.03
C ALA A 197 3.70 -24.44 17.85
N LEU A 198 3.86 -23.77 16.69
CA LEU A 198 4.99 -22.88 16.46
C LEU A 198 5.06 -21.75 17.49
N LYS A 199 3.93 -21.13 17.80
CA LYS A 199 3.82 -20.09 18.83
C LYS A 199 4.28 -20.57 20.19
N ALA A 200 3.87 -21.76 20.60
CA ALA A 200 4.30 -22.38 21.86
C ALA A 200 5.82 -22.66 21.87
N ALA A 201 6.36 -23.23 20.78
CA ALA A 201 7.79 -23.52 20.64
C ALA A 201 8.67 -22.24 20.60
N ALA A 202 8.14 -21.16 20.04
CA ALA A 202 8.85 -19.88 19.93
C ALA A 202 9.17 -19.24 21.29
N LEU A 203 8.40 -19.55 22.34
CA LEU A 203 8.65 -19.05 23.70
C LEU A 203 9.98 -19.56 24.26
N GLY A 204 10.42 -20.76 23.86
CA GLY A 204 11.68 -21.39 24.29
C GLY A 204 12.92 -20.99 23.48
N LEU A 205 12.81 -20.07 22.49
CA LEU A 205 13.92 -19.67 21.66
C LEU A 205 14.90 -18.75 22.41
N GLY A 206 16.20 -19.05 22.27
CA GLY A 206 17.27 -18.16 22.79
C GLY A 206 17.34 -16.83 22.07
N HIS A 207 17.99 -15.85 22.70
CA HIS A 207 18.07 -14.46 22.22
C HIS A 207 18.61 -14.36 20.78
N VAL A 208 19.73 -15.05 20.47
CA VAL A 208 20.32 -15.03 19.12
C VAL A 208 19.36 -15.56 18.07
N THR A 209 18.72 -16.70 18.35
CA THR A 209 17.76 -17.33 17.44
C THR A 209 16.55 -16.43 17.20
N ARG A 210 16.05 -15.74 18.23
CA ARG A 210 14.96 -14.77 18.07
C ARG A 210 15.33 -13.62 17.14
N TRP A 211 16.56 -13.08 17.29
CA TRP A 211 17.07 -12.04 16.39
C TRP A 211 17.21 -12.54 14.95
N THR A 212 17.75 -13.74 14.77
CA THR A 212 17.90 -14.35 13.44
C THR A 212 16.54 -14.54 12.77
N VAL A 213 15.58 -15.15 13.48
CA VAL A 213 14.20 -15.33 12.98
C VAL A 213 13.57 -13.97 12.63
N PHE A 214 13.69 -12.98 13.52
CA PHE A 214 13.17 -11.64 13.29
C PHE A 214 13.75 -11.00 12.03
N LEU A 215 15.07 -10.94 11.89
CA LEU A 215 15.72 -10.28 10.75
C LEU A 215 15.38 -10.98 9.43
N LEU A 216 15.46 -12.31 9.40
CA LEU A 216 15.17 -13.08 8.19
C LEU A 216 13.72 -12.93 7.75
N THR A 217 12.76 -13.00 8.67
CA THR A 217 11.34 -12.87 8.32
C THR A 217 10.95 -11.42 8.05
N PHE A 218 11.50 -10.45 8.76
CA PHE A 218 11.24 -9.03 8.54
C PHE A 218 11.69 -8.60 7.14
N PHE A 219 12.92 -8.93 6.73
CA PHE A 219 13.40 -8.61 5.39
C PHE A 219 12.83 -9.54 4.32
N GLY A 220 12.62 -10.82 4.60
CA GLY A 220 11.99 -11.76 3.67
C GLY A 220 10.58 -11.33 3.24
N PHE A 221 9.69 -11.07 4.19
CA PHE A 221 8.38 -10.49 3.91
C PHE A 221 8.49 -9.02 3.46
N GLY A 222 9.51 -8.30 3.91
CA GLY A 222 9.81 -6.93 3.52
C GLY A 222 10.03 -6.76 2.03
N VAL A 223 10.57 -7.77 1.34
CA VAL A 223 10.64 -7.80 -0.14
C VAL A 223 9.24 -7.65 -0.73
N LYS A 224 8.28 -8.45 -0.26
CA LYS A 224 6.90 -8.41 -0.77
C LYS A 224 6.17 -7.12 -0.36
N ALA A 225 6.44 -6.61 0.84
CA ALA A 225 5.92 -5.32 1.31
C ALA A 225 6.52 -4.11 0.57
N GLY A 226 7.66 -4.28 -0.11
CA GLY A 226 8.35 -3.21 -0.82
C GLY A 226 9.13 -2.26 0.10
N LEU A 227 9.66 -2.76 1.23
CA LEU A 227 10.46 -1.98 2.15
C LEU A 227 11.88 -1.72 1.60
N VAL A 228 12.45 -0.57 1.92
CA VAL A 228 13.86 -0.27 1.64
C VAL A 228 14.74 -1.14 2.54
N PRO A 229 15.80 -1.80 2.01
CA PRO A 229 16.39 -1.65 0.68
C PRO A 229 15.93 -2.69 -0.37
N VAL A 230 14.90 -3.48 -0.10
CA VAL A 230 14.47 -4.61 -0.95
C VAL A 230 13.26 -4.27 -1.84
N ASN A 231 13.10 -3.01 -2.22
CA ASN A 231 11.95 -2.45 -2.92
C ASN A 231 12.11 -2.29 -4.44
N SER A 232 13.28 -2.64 -5.02
CA SER A 232 13.63 -2.28 -6.41
C SER A 232 12.71 -2.86 -7.50
N TRP A 233 11.98 -3.94 -7.21
CA TRP A 233 11.00 -4.53 -8.12
C TRP A 233 9.73 -3.69 -8.29
N LEU A 234 9.31 -2.99 -7.23
CA LEU A 234 7.98 -2.39 -7.12
C LEU A 234 7.75 -1.25 -8.13
N PRO A 235 8.67 -0.27 -8.29
CA PRO A 235 8.48 0.82 -9.26
C PRO A 235 8.52 0.35 -10.72
N ARG A 236 9.04 -0.85 -10.98
CA ARG A 236 9.11 -1.45 -12.31
C ARG A 236 7.87 -2.30 -12.62
N ALA A 237 7.40 -3.08 -11.64
CA ALA A 237 6.26 -3.99 -11.80
C ALA A 237 4.93 -3.25 -11.97
N HIS A 238 4.67 -2.18 -11.21
CA HIS A 238 3.40 -1.46 -11.29
C HIS A 238 3.13 -0.78 -12.64
N PRO A 239 4.11 -0.08 -13.28
CA PRO A 239 3.91 0.44 -14.62
C PRO A 239 3.68 -0.65 -15.68
N ALA A 240 4.28 -1.82 -15.49
CA ALA A 240 4.18 -2.96 -16.41
C ALA A 240 2.82 -3.66 -16.33
N ALA A 241 2.25 -3.80 -15.13
CA ALA A 241 0.99 -4.49 -14.89
C ALA A 241 -0.22 -3.73 -15.48
N PRO A 242 -1.31 -4.41 -15.88
CA PRO A 242 -2.62 -3.78 -16.10
C PRO A 242 -3.11 -3.03 -14.85
N ALA A 243 -3.85 -1.92 -15.01
CA ALA A 243 -4.17 -1.02 -13.91
C ALA A 243 -5.04 -1.65 -12.79
N ASN A 244 -5.98 -2.53 -13.15
CA ASN A 244 -6.78 -3.31 -12.20
C ASN A 244 -5.90 -4.27 -11.37
N VAL A 245 -4.86 -4.83 -11.97
CA VAL A 245 -3.84 -5.64 -11.26
C VAL A 245 -2.96 -4.75 -10.39
N SER A 246 -2.52 -3.58 -10.89
CA SER A 246 -1.73 -2.62 -10.10
C SER A 246 -2.47 -2.16 -8.84
N ALA A 247 -3.80 -2.00 -8.90
CA ALA A 247 -4.62 -1.69 -7.73
C ALA A 247 -4.58 -2.81 -6.68
N ILE A 248 -4.64 -4.09 -7.09
CA ILE A 248 -4.52 -5.25 -6.20
C ILE A 248 -3.09 -5.39 -5.67
N LEU A 249 -2.08 -5.20 -6.52
CA LEU A 249 -0.68 -5.26 -6.10
C LEU A 249 -0.41 -4.26 -4.97
N SER A 250 -0.79 -3.00 -5.15
CA SER A 250 -0.55 -1.96 -4.16
C SER A 250 -1.47 -2.06 -2.94
N GLY A 251 -2.78 -2.23 -3.17
CA GLY A 251 -3.78 -2.20 -2.09
C GLY A 251 -3.87 -3.49 -1.29
N VAL A 252 -3.38 -4.64 -1.81
CA VAL A 252 -3.52 -5.95 -1.16
C VAL A 252 -2.18 -6.65 -1.00
N ILE A 253 -1.41 -6.87 -2.09
CA ILE A 253 -0.22 -7.73 -2.03
C ILE A 253 0.87 -7.13 -1.15
N LEU A 254 1.10 -5.82 -1.19
CA LEU A 254 2.05 -5.17 -0.27
C LEU A 254 1.62 -5.37 1.19
N ASN A 255 0.32 -5.31 1.47
CA ASN A 255 -0.22 -5.54 2.81
C ASN A 255 -0.11 -7.01 3.24
N LEU A 256 -0.08 -7.98 2.31
CA LEU A 256 0.24 -9.37 2.66
C LEU A 256 1.68 -9.52 3.13
N GLY A 257 2.62 -8.73 2.57
CA GLY A 257 3.97 -8.64 3.13
C GLY A 257 3.97 -8.15 4.57
N LEU A 258 3.20 -7.09 4.87
CA LEU A 258 3.00 -6.62 6.26
C LEU A 258 2.28 -7.66 7.13
N TYR A 259 1.27 -8.36 6.59
CA TYR A 259 0.60 -9.46 7.29
C TYR A 259 1.58 -10.55 7.71
N GLY A 260 2.48 -10.96 6.80
CA GLY A 260 3.53 -11.94 7.12
C GLY A 260 4.48 -11.46 8.22
N ILE A 261 4.90 -10.18 8.18
CA ILE A 261 5.70 -9.57 9.25
C ILE A 261 4.94 -9.61 10.58
N ILE A 262 3.66 -9.23 10.59
CA ILE A 262 2.83 -9.20 11.79
C ILE A 262 2.58 -10.61 12.31
N LEU A 263 2.20 -11.54 11.45
CA LEU A 263 1.94 -12.93 11.82
C LEU A 263 3.15 -13.55 12.52
N VAL A 264 4.34 -13.45 11.92
CA VAL A 264 5.53 -14.11 12.48
C VAL A 264 6.11 -13.32 13.66
N ASN A 265 6.26 -12.00 13.56
CA ASN A 265 7.03 -11.24 14.54
C ASN A 265 6.18 -10.61 15.67
N PHE A 266 4.84 -10.62 15.55
CA PHE A 266 3.97 -10.06 16.58
C PHE A 266 3.01 -11.10 17.16
N ASP A 267 2.62 -12.12 16.39
CA ASP A 267 1.71 -13.17 16.87
C ASP A 267 2.45 -14.47 17.22
N LEU A 268 3.22 -15.06 16.29
CA LEU A 268 3.93 -16.31 16.54
C LEU A 268 5.16 -16.12 17.45
N LEU A 269 5.95 -15.09 17.21
CA LEU A 269 7.14 -14.74 17.97
C LEU A 269 6.99 -13.32 18.50
N PRO A 270 6.34 -13.08 19.64
CA PRO A 270 6.19 -11.72 20.17
C PRO A 270 7.55 -11.09 20.41
N VAL A 271 7.91 -10.15 19.55
CA VAL A 271 9.19 -9.44 19.61
C VAL A 271 9.07 -8.32 20.64
N GLY A 272 9.33 -8.65 21.91
CA GLY A 272 9.39 -7.69 23.03
C GLY A 272 10.72 -6.98 23.16
N MET A 273 11.49 -6.82 22.06
CA MET A 273 12.84 -6.25 22.08
C MET A 273 12.85 -4.82 21.55
N VAL A 274 13.32 -3.86 22.34
CA VAL A 274 13.48 -2.45 21.91
C VAL A 274 14.28 -2.35 20.61
N GLY A 275 15.36 -3.12 20.47
CA GLY A 275 16.21 -3.10 19.28
C GLY A 275 15.49 -3.51 18.00
N ALA A 276 14.58 -4.49 18.06
CA ALA A 276 13.79 -4.87 16.91
C ALA A 276 12.82 -3.74 16.49
N GLY A 277 12.19 -3.09 17.46
CA GLY A 277 11.36 -1.91 17.21
C GLY A 277 12.16 -0.77 16.58
N VAL A 278 13.43 -0.58 17.00
CA VAL A 278 14.35 0.41 16.40
C VAL A 278 14.63 0.09 14.92
N VAL A 279 14.93 -1.18 14.60
CA VAL A 279 15.12 -1.60 13.19
C VAL A 279 13.88 -1.32 12.36
N ILE A 280 12.70 -1.74 12.84
CA ILE A 280 11.42 -1.52 12.15
C ILE A 280 11.17 -0.02 11.93
N LEU A 281 11.39 0.80 12.96
CA LEU A 281 11.16 2.26 12.92
C LEU A 281 12.10 2.96 11.91
N ILE A 282 13.39 2.60 11.90
CA ILE A 282 14.38 3.17 10.98
C ILE A 282 14.07 2.76 9.54
N VAL A 283 13.83 1.47 9.29
CA VAL A 283 13.50 0.97 7.94
C VAL A 283 12.20 1.61 7.43
N GLY A 284 11.19 1.75 8.29
CA GLY A 284 9.96 2.45 7.96
C GLY A 284 10.19 3.91 7.56
N THR A 285 10.96 4.65 8.35
CA THR A 285 11.27 6.06 8.07
C THR A 285 12.07 6.24 6.77
N LEU A 286 13.06 5.39 6.54
CA LEU A 286 13.84 5.41 5.30
C LEU A 286 12.97 5.05 4.09
N SER A 287 12.07 4.07 4.23
CA SER A 287 11.14 3.70 3.17
C SER A 287 10.19 4.84 2.83
N ALA A 288 9.66 5.53 3.83
CA ALA A 288 8.78 6.67 3.65
C ALA A 288 9.48 7.81 2.89
N LEU A 289 10.66 8.22 3.35
CA LEU A 289 11.43 9.30 2.73
C LEU A 289 11.91 8.96 1.31
N VAL A 290 12.51 7.80 1.11
CA VAL A 290 13.02 7.38 -0.21
C VAL A 290 11.86 7.22 -1.18
N GLY A 291 10.76 6.61 -0.77
CA GLY A 291 9.57 6.43 -1.60
C GLY A 291 9.04 7.75 -2.15
N ILE A 292 8.78 8.73 -1.28
CA ILE A 292 8.20 10.01 -1.70
C ILE A 292 9.16 10.89 -2.49
N LEU A 293 10.46 10.84 -2.20
CA LEU A 293 11.47 11.58 -2.97
C LEU A 293 11.44 11.17 -4.44
N TYR A 294 11.46 9.84 -4.72
CA TYR A 294 11.38 9.36 -6.09
C TYR A 294 9.99 9.56 -6.70
N ALA A 295 8.89 9.38 -5.96
CA ALA A 295 7.55 9.69 -6.45
C ALA A 295 7.43 11.13 -6.94
N THR A 296 8.03 12.08 -6.21
CA THR A 296 7.97 13.50 -6.57
C THR A 296 8.70 13.79 -7.88
N THR A 297 9.69 13.00 -8.26
CA THR A 297 10.48 13.25 -9.49
C THR A 297 9.99 12.45 -10.70
N GLU A 298 9.16 11.42 -10.51
CA GLU A 298 8.63 10.60 -11.59
C GLU A 298 7.64 11.35 -12.49
N SER A 299 7.72 11.10 -13.82
CA SER A 299 6.75 11.59 -14.80
C SER A 299 5.71 10.55 -15.20
N ASP A 300 6.02 9.25 -15.17
CA ASP A 300 5.03 8.17 -15.37
C ASP A 300 4.09 8.07 -14.17
N LEU A 301 2.78 8.27 -14.41
CA LEU A 301 1.78 8.31 -13.35
C LEU A 301 1.72 7.01 -12.53
N LYS A 302 1.93 5.83 -13.13
CA LYS A 302 1.95 4.57 -12.38
C LYS A 302 3.25 4.37 -11.61
N ALA A 303 4.40 4.80 -12.15
CA ALA A 303 5.67 4.77 -11.43
C ALA A 303 5.64 5.69 -10.22
N LEU A 304 5.08 6.90 -10.37
CA LEU A 304 4.82 7.83 -9.27
C LEU A 304 4.00 7.17 -8.16
N LEU A 305 2.88 6.53 -8.53
CA LEU A 305 2.03 5.81 -7.59
C LEU A 305 2.73 4.60 -6.94
N ALA A 306 3.62 3.93 -7.65
CA ALA A 306 4.40 2.83 -7.11
C ALA A 306 5.39 3.31 -6.04
N HIS A 307 6.16 4.37 -6.32
CA HIS A 307 7.06 4.96 -5.34
C HIS A 307 6.31 5.49 -4.11
N SER A 308 5.16 6.12 -4.29
CA SER A 308 4.32 6.55 -3.17
C SER A 308 3.65 5.38 -2.42
N SER A 309 3.66 4.14 -2.96
CA SER A 309 3.29 2.95 -2.17
C SER A 309 4.41 2.55 -1.20
N ILE A 310 5.68 2.65 -1.62
CA ILE A 310 6.85 2.44 -0.74
C ILE A 310 6.79 3.41 0.44
N GLU A 311 6.48 4.68 0.16
CA GLU A 311 6.27 5.71 1.19
C GLU A 311 5.24 5.26 2.23
N ASN A 312 4.05 4.92 1.78
CA ASN A 312 2.93 4.61 2.67
C ASN A 312 3.14 3.32 3.48
N ILE A 313 3.73 2.29 2.88
CA ILE A 313 4.16 1.08 3.62
C ILE A 313 5.22 1.44 4.67
N GLY A 314 6.10 2.40 4.36
CA GLY A 314 7.03 2.99 5.32
C GLY A 314 6.31 3.62 6.51
N ILE A 315 5.24 4.39 6.29
CA ILE A 315 4.45 5.02 7.35
C ILE A 315 3.77 3.96 8.25
N VAL A 316 3.17 2.91 7.66
CA VAL A 316 2.66 1.77 8.44
C VAL A 316 3.76 1.17 9.32
N THR A 317 4.94 0.95 8.73
CA THR A 317 6.08 0.35 9.41
C THR A 317 6.62 1.24 10.53
N ILE A 318 6.59 2.57 10.39
CA ILE A 318 6.89 3.53 11.47
C ILE A 318 5.96 3.29 12.66
N GLY A 319 4.65 3.20 12.43
CA GLY A 319 3.67 2.94 13.49
C GLY A 319 3.90 1.59 14.18
N LEU A 320 4.20 0.52 13.41
CA LEU A 320 4.53 -0.80 13.98
C LEU A 320 5.81 -0.74 14.83
N GLY A 321 6.87 -0.09 14.35
CA GLY A 321 8.14 0.04 15.07
C GLY A 321 7.99 0.82 16.37
N ALA A 322 7.28 1.95 16.33
CA ALA A 322 6.96 2.73 17.51
C ALA A 322 6.15 1.93 18.54
N GLY A 323 5.15 1.13 18.06
CA GLY A 323 4.35 0.25 18.88
C GLY A 323 5.18 -0.79 19.64
N VAL A 324 6.14 -1.45 18.95
CA VAL A 324 7.07 -2.41 19.58
C VAL A 324 7.95 -1.74 20.61
N ILE A 325 8.49 -0.55 20.33
CA ILE A 325 9.32 0.18 21.29
C ILE A 325 8.54 0.55 22.54
N PHE A 326 7.32 1.10 22.39
CA PHE A 326 6.48 1.45 23.53
C PHE A 326 6.06 0.22 24.35
N ALA A 327 5.72 -0.89 23.69
CA ALA A 327 5.40 -2.15 24.36
C ALA A 327 6.61 -2.68 25.17
N ALA A 328 7.79 -2.69 24.57
CA ALA A 328 9.02 -3.11 25.23
C ALA A 328 9.46 -2.16 26.37
N CYS A 329 9.08 -0.89 26.30
CA CYS A 329 9.30 0.09 27.37
C CYS A 329 8.15 0.11 28.41
N HIS A 330 7.25 -0.89 28.43
CA HIS A 330 6.11 -0.98 29.36
C HIS A 330 5.16 0.22 29.29
N ARG A 331 4.91 0.74 28.10
CA ARG A 331 3.95 1.82 27.79
C ARG A 331 2.78 1.30 26.94
N PRO A 332 1.90 0.45 27.51
CA PRO A 332 0.89 -0.29 26.72
C PRO A 332 -0.10 0.61 25.97
N ILE A 333 -0.54 1.72 26.60
CA ILE A 333 -1.47 2.66 25.96
C ILE A 333 -0.84 3.29 24.71
N LEU A 334 0.42 3.74 24.80
CA LEU A 334 1.12 4.33 23.66
C LEU A 334 1.42 3.30 22.57
N ALA A 335 1.75 2.06 22.96
CA ALA A 335 1.88 0.94 22.02
C ALA A 335 0.57 0.71 21.26
N GLY A 336 -0.56 0.68 21.97
CA GLY A 336 -1.88 0.55 21.36
C GLY A 336 -2.22 1.68 20.39
N MET A 337 -1.89 2.94 20.77
CA MET A 337 -2.06 4.10 19.87
C MET A 337 -1.25 3.94 18.59
N ALA A 338 0.01 3.51 18.70
CA ALA A 338 0.90 3.30 17.56
C ALA A 338 0.39 2.19 16.62
N PHE A 339 -0.06 1.06 17.17
CA PHE A 339 -0.66 -0.02 16.38
C PHE A 339 -1.96 0.41 15.71
N ILE A 340 -2.86 1.12 16.43
CA ILE A 340 -4.08 1.68 15.82
C ILE A 340 -3.71 2.59 14.64
N ALA A 341 -2.73 3.48 14.79
CA ALA A 341 -2.27 4.35 13.71
C ALA A 341 -1.78 3.54 12.51
N ALA A 342 -0.95 2.51 12.73
CA ALA A 342 -0.42 1.64 11.68
C ALA A 342 -1.53 0.89 10.92
N PHE A 343 -2.43 0.21 11.61
CA PHE A 343 -3.53 -0.54 10.97
C PHE A 343 -4.54 0.38 10.28
N TYR A 344 -4.79 1.55 10.86
CA TYR A 344 -5.66 2.53 10.21
C TYR A 344 -5.02 3.08 8.94
N HIS A 345 -3.71 3.36 8.97
CA HIS A 345 -3.01 3.82 7.78
C HIS A 345 -2.97 2.74 6.70
N MET A 346 -2.79 1.47 7.06
CA MET A 346 -2.85 0.34 6.13
C MET A 346 -4.23 0.21 5.44
N LEU A 347 -5.32 0.33 6.20
CA LEU A 347 -6.68 0.37 5.65
C LEU A 347 -6.85 1.53 4.67
N ASN A 348 -6.46 2.73 5.08
CA ASN A 348 -6.56 3.94 4.28
C ASN A 348 -5.73 3.85 3.00
N HIS A 349 -4.48 3.37 3.12
CA HIS A 349 -3.58 3.12 2.00
C HIS A 349 -4.22 2.23 0.94
N SER A 350 -4.82 1.11 1.33
CA SER A 350 -5.50 0.20 0.40
C SER A 350 -6.57 0.89 -0.41
N ILE A 351 -7.37 1.74 0.23
CA ILE A 351 -8.51 2.42 -0.40
C ILE A 351 -8.05 3.49 -1.39
N TYR A 352 -7.23 4.47 -0.94
CA TYR A 352 -6.83 5.55 -1.86
C TYR A 352 -5.82 5.07 -2.92
N LYS A 353 -5.00 4.05 -2.66
CA LYS A 353 -4.11 3.49 -3.70
C LYS A 353 -4.88 2.75 -4.78
N ALA A 354 -5.86 1.94 -4.41
CA ALA A 354 -6.75 1.32 -5.38
C ALA A 354 -7.44 2.39 -6.23
N LEU A 355 -7.99 3.45 -5.61
CA LEU A 355 -8.60 4.58 -6.29
C LEU A 355 -7.66 5.25 -7.30
N LEU A 356 -6.44 5.57 -6.88
CA LEU A 356 -5.46 6.27 -7.71
C LEU A 356 -4.94 5.41 -8.87
N PHE A 357 -4.68 4.10 -8.64
CA PHE A 357 -4.28 3.20 -9.71
C PHE A 357 -5.40 2.95 -10.73
N LEU A 358 -6.66 2.80 -10.28
CA LEU A 358 -7.80 2.71 -11.20
C LEU A 358 -7.99 4.03 -11.96
N GLY A 359 -7.78 5.17 -11.31
CA GLY A 359 -7.79 6.49 -11.95
C GLY A 359 -6.70 6.63 -13.02
N ALA A 360 -5.45 6.25 -12.70
CA ALA A 360 -4.35 6.22 -13.66
C ALA A 360 -4.64 5.26 -14.83
N GLY A 361 -5.28 4.11 -14.54
CA GLY A 361 -5.72 3.17 -15.57
C GLY A 361 -6.81 3.73 -16.48
N ALA A 362 -7.74 4.50 -15.94
CA ALA A 362 -8.76 5.16 -16.73
C ALA A 362 -8.16 6.26 -17.65
N VAL A 363 -7.15 7.00 -17.16
CA VAL A 363 -6.39 7.96 -17.97
C VAL A 363 -5.65 7.25 -19.09
N ASP A 364 -4.89 6.21 -18.78
CA ASP A 364 -4.14 5.42 -19.78
C ASP A 364 -5.04 4.79 -20.85
N ASP A 365 -6.21 4.25 -20.44
CA ASP A 365 -7.18 3.65 -21.37
C ASP A 365 -7.82 4.68 -22.32
N ARG A 366 -7.96 5.94 -21.88
CA ARG A 366 -8.70 6.97 -22.62
C ARG A 366 -7.83 7.98 -23.34
N CYS A 367 -6.60 8.16 -22.90
CA CYS A 367 -5.65 9.09 -23.51
C CYS A 367 -4.57 8.37 -24.32
N GLY A 368 -4.29 7.08 -24.05
CA GLY A 368 -3.20 6.32 -24.67
C GLY A 368 -1.81 6.69 -24.13
N THR A 369 -1.71 7.60 -23.19
CA THR A 369 -0.47 7.97 -22.48
C THR A 369 -0.76 8.18 -21.00
N ARG A 370 0.27 8.00 -20.17
CA ARG A 370 0.26 8.26 -18.74
C ARG A 370 1.45 9.12 -18.30
N ASP A 371 2.20 9.64 -19.26
CA ASP A 371 3.28 10.58 -19.00
C ASP A 371 2.69 11.95 -18.65
N LEU A 372 2.99 12.43 -17.44
CA LEU A 372 2.52 13.72 -16.94
C LEU A 372 3.06 14.91 -17.74
N ASP A 373 4.17 14.74 -18.46
CA ASP A 373 4.68 15.78 -19.36
C ASP A 373 3.84 15.88 -20.65
N GLU A 374 3.14 14.81 -21.05
CA GLU A 374 2.27 14.75 -22.22
C GLU A 374 0.79 15.00 -21.92
N LEU A 375 0.35 14.73 -20.69
CA LEU A 375 -1.05 14.92 -20.26
C LEU A 375 -1.39 16.40 -20.10
N GLY A 376 -2.62 16.71 -19.75
CA GLY A 376 -3.14 18.04 -19.39
C GLY A 376 -4.56 18.24 -19.88
N GLY A 377 -5.33 19.12 -19.19
CA GLY A 377 -6.68 19.50 -19.55
C GLY A 377 -7.76 18.44 -19.43
N LEU A 378 -7.46 17.28 -18.85
CA LEU A 378 -8.38 16.13 -18.81
C LEU A 378 -9.65 16.38 -17.99
N ILE A 379 -9.66 17.37 -17.10
CA ILE A 379 -10.85 17.73 -16.31
C ILE A 379 -12.06 18.06 -17.20
N HIS A 380 -11.81 18.63 -18.38
CA HIS A 380 -12.87 19.01 -19.32
C HIS A 380 -13.52 17.80 -20.02
N VAL A 381 -12.75 16.73 -20.22
CA VAL A 381 -13.19 15.53 -20.93
C VAL A 381 -13.58 14.41 -19.96
N MET A 382 -12.86 14.29 -18.84
CA MET A 382 -13.03 13.23 -17.85
C MET A 382 -13.33 13.80 -16.44
N PRO A 383 -14.38 14.63 -16.25
CA PRO A 383 -14.61 15.35 -14.98
C PRO A 383 -14.82 14.41 -13.78
N TRP A 384 -15.49 13.29 -13.95
CA TRP A 384 -15.72 12.32 -12.87
C TRP A 384 -14.46 11.57 -12.47
N THR A 385 -13.61 11.24 -13.45
CA THR A 385 -12.26 10.68 -13.17
C THR A 385 -11.40 11.70 -12.46
N ALA A 386 -11.41 12.96 -12.90
CA ALA A 386 -10.70 14.05 -12.25
C ALA A 386 -11.16 14.26 -10.81
N ALA A 387 -12.47 14.28 -10.56
CA ALA A 387 -13.02 14.41 -9.19
C ALA A 387 -12.59 13.25 -8.29
N ALA A 388 -12.69 12.01 -8.77
CA ALA A 388 -12.28 10.82 -8.02
C ALA A 388 -10.75 10.80 -7.77
N PHE A 389 -9.95 11.16 -8.78
CA PHE A 389 -8.49 11.25 -8.64
C PHE A 389 -8.06 12.37 -7.69
N LEU A 390 -8.79 13.51 -7.70
CA LEU A 390 -8.57 14.60 -6.74
C LEU A 390 -8.80 14.13 -5.30
N VAL A 391 -9.91 13.42 -5.04
CA VAL A 391 -10.20 12.84 -3.72
C VAL A 391 -9.07 11.91 -3.28
N GLY A 392 -8.60 11.01 -4.16
CA GLY A 392 -7.47 10.14 -3.87
C GLY A 392 -6.18 10.92 -3.60
N SER A 393 -5.92 11.99 -4.37
CA SER A 393 -4.74 12.85 -4.19
C SER A 393 -4.77 13.62 -2.87
N LEU A 394 -5.94 14.14 -2.47
CA LEU A 394 -6.11 14.82 -1.17
C LEU A 394 -6.01 13.82 0.00
N ALA A 395 -6.55 12.61 -0.19
CA ALA A 395 -6.49 11.56 0.82
C ALA A 395 -5.05 11.13 1.09
N ILE A 396 -4.27 10.82 0.06
CA ILE A 396 -2.88 10.37 0.21
C ILE A 396 -1.93 11.51 0.65
N SER A 397 -2.31 12.76 0.43
CA SER A 397 -1.57 13.95 0.90
C SER A 397 -1.94 14.36 2.32
N ALA A 398 -2.64 13.50 3.06
CA ALA A 398 -3.07 13.76 4.44
C ALA A 398 -3.80 15.11 4.61
N VAL A 399 -4.68 15.47 3.66
CA VAL A 399 -5.46 16.72 3.74
C VAL A 399 -6.80 16.44 4.43
N PRO A 400 -7.17 17.16 5.51
CA PRO A 400 -8.51 17.04 6.09
C PRO A 400 -9.60 17.42 5.05
N PRO A 401 -10.76 16.79 5.04
CA PRO A 401 -11.32 15.80 5.97
C PRO A 401 -11.09 14.34 5.54
N PHE A 402 -10.13 14.05 4.68
CA PHE A 402 -9.94 12.71 4.14
C PHE A 402 -9.17 11.78 5.08
N ASN A 403 -9.28 10.50 4.82
CA ASN A 403 -8.82 9.42 5.70
C ASN A 403 -7.31 9.37 5.94
N GLY A 404 -6.48 9.75 4.96
CA GLY A 404 -5.02 9.79 5.12
C GLY A 404 -4.58 10.71 6.25
N PHE A 405 -5.23 11.88 6.38
CA PHE A 405 -4.96 12.81 7.47
C PHE A 405 -5.07 12.16 8.85
N VAL A 406 -6.15 11.40 9.08
CA VAL A 406 -6.41 10.78 10.38
C VAL A 406 -5.26 9.86 10.80
N SER A 407 -4.87 8.96 9.91
CA SER A 407 -3.85 7.95 10.22
C SER A 407 -2.44 8.51 10.30
N GLU A 408 -2.06 9.44 9.41
CA GLU A 408 -0.75 10.10 9.47
C GLU A 408 -0.63 10.98 10.72
N TRP A 409 -1.68 11.72 11.04
CA TRP A 409 -1.73 12.54 12.24
C TRP A 409 -1.57 11.70 13.52
N LEU A 410 -2.24 10.53 13.59
CA LEU A 410 -2.08 9.59 14.70
C LEU A 410 -0.64 9.06 14.77
N THR A 411 -0.02 8.73 13.64
CA THR A 411 1.38 8.28 13.59
C THR A 411 2.33 9.38 14.06
N LEU A 412 2.14 10.61 13.59
CA LEU A 412 2.95 11.76 14.03
C LEU A 412 2.80 12.00 15.54
N GLN A 413 1.59 11.98 16.05
CA GLN A 413 1.35 12.14 17.51
C GLN A 413 2.00 11.05 18.33
N THR A 414 2.01 9.81 17.84
CA THR A 414 2.74 8.72 18.49
C THR A 414 4.22 9.04 18.60
N LEU A 415 4.84 9.60 17.56
CA LEU A 415 6.24 10.00 17.55
C LEU A 415 6.51 11.20 18.47
N LEU A 416 5.58 12.14 18.56
CA LEU A 416 5.68 13.29 19.47
C LEU A 416 5.63 12.89 20.96
N ARG A 417 5.20 11.68 21.30
CA ARG A 417 5.27 11.12 22.66
C ARG A 417 6.65 10.64 23.08
N SER A 418 7.70 11.06 22.40
CA SER A 418 9.10 10.71 22.69
C SER A 418 9.53 10.98 24.13
N ALA A 419 8.97 12.01 24.79
CA ALA A 419 9.28 12.34 26.19
C ALA A 419 8.96 11.21 27.17
N GLU A 420 8.04 10.31 26.83
CA GLU A 420 7.64 9.15 27.65
C GLU A 420 8.66 7.98 27.60
N LEU A 421 9.64 8.06 26.70
CA LEU A 421 10.66 7.02 26.52
C LEU A 421 11.80 7.18 27.56
N PRO A 422 12.36 6.05 28.06
CA PRO A 422 13.34 6.09 29.15
C PRO A 422 14.69 6.63 28.71
N SER A 423 15.16 6.36 27.49
CA SER A 423 16.51 6.72 27.03
C SER A 423 16.53 7.94 26.12
N VAL A 424 17.58 8.77 26.26
CA VAL A 424 17.78 9.95 25.40
C VAL A 424 17.95 9.55 23.92
N GLY A 425 18.62 8.42 23.66
CA GLY A 425 18.81 7.90 22.29
C GLY A 425 17.47 7.58 21.61
N LEU A 426 16.53 6.94 22.33
CA LEU A 426 15.19 6.67 21.80
C LEU A 426 14.37 7.95 21.59
N ARG A 427 14.50 8.92 22.49
CA ARG A 427 13.83 10.23 22.33
C ARG A 427 14.31 10.95 21.09
N LEU A 428 15.63 10.97 20.88
CA LEU A 428 16.23 11.57 19.68
C LEU A 428 15.81 10.82 18.41
N LEU A 429 15.81 9.48 18.43
CA LEU A 429 15.34 8.67 17.29
C LEU A 429 13.89 9.00 16.91
N PHE A 430 12.99 9.05 17.89
CA PHE A 430 11.58 9.40 17.65
C PHE A 430 11.43 10.81 17.08
N ALA A 431 12.19 11.78 17.61
CA ALA A 431 12.20 13.14 17.10
C ALA A 431 12.68 13.21 15.63
N LEU A 432 13.74 12.48 15.29
CA LEU A 432 14.25 12.40 13.91
C LEU A 432 13.26 11.69 12.98
N CYS A 433 12.64 10.61 13.43
CA CYS A 433 11.61 9.91 12.65
C CYS A 433 10.37 10.80 12.47
N GLY A 434 9.98 11.58 13.48
CA GLY A 434 8.91 12.56 13.39
C GLY A 434 9.19 13.68 12.39
N ALA A 435 10.41 14.20 12.40
CA ALA A 435 10.85 15.18 11.38
C ALA A 435 10.88 14.55 9.98
N GLY A 436 11.32 13.29 9.86
CA GLY A 436 11.28 12.52 8.62
C GLY A 436 9.86 12.34 8.09
N LEU A 437 8.91 12.00 8.96
CA LEU A 437 7.48 11.87 8.60
C LEU A 437 6.88 13.22 8.16
N ALA A 438 7.19 14.31 8.85
CA ALA A 438 6.73 15.65 8.48
C ALA A 438 7.27 16.08 7.10
N LEU A 439 8.55 15.78 6.81
CA LEU A 439 9.15 16.01 5.49
C LEU A 439 8.46 15.13 4.41
N THR A 440 8.17 13.88 4.73
CA THR A 440 7.45 12.96 3.85
C THR A 440 6.07 13.52 3.50
N ALA A 441 5.29 13.99 4.47
CA ALA A 441 3.98 14.59 4.24
C ALA A 441 4.05 15.84 3.35
N ALA A 442 5.03 16.74 3.56
CA ALA A 442 5.22 17.92 2.72
C ALA A 442 5.55 17.56 1.25
N LEU A 443 6.40 16.55 1.05
CA LEU A 443 6.73 16.04 -0.28
C LEU A 443 5.54 15.32 -0.93
N ALA A 444 4.70 14.61 -0.15
CA ALA A 444 3.49 13.97 -0.64
C ALA A 444 2.50 15.00 -1.21
N VAL A 445 2.25 16.10 -0.50
CA VAL A 445 1.44 17.20 -1.03
C VAL A 445 2.02 17.72 -2.35
N THR A 446 3.33 17.97 -2.40
CA THR A 446 4.01 18.44 -3.62
C THR A 446 3.84 17.43 -4.78
N CYS A 447 4.03 16.14 -4.50
CA CYS A 447 3.91 15.07 -5.47
C CYS A 447 2.50 14.97 -6.05
N PHE A 448 1.46 15.00 -5.21
CA PHE A 448 0.08 14.81 -5.67
C PHE A 448 -0.56 16.07 -6.22
N VAL A 449 -0.10 17.26 -5.82
CA VAL A 449 -0.38 18.52 -6.53
C VAL A 449 0.16 18.45 -7.96
N LYS A 450 1.40 18.00 -8.14
CA LYS A 450 1.97 17.75 -9.48
C LYS A 450 1.12 16.76 -10.27
N ALA A 451 0.84 15.58 -9.70
CA ALA A 451 0.11 14.51 -10.39
C ALA A 451 -1.27 14.98 -10.88
N PHE A 452 -2.02 15.67 -10.01
CA PHE A 452 -3.34 16.19 -10.36
C PHE A 452 -3.28 17.39 -11.33
N ALA A 453 -2.45 18.38 -11.02
CA ALA A 453 -2.39 19.61 -11.83
C ALA A 453 -1.86 19.32 -13.24
N MET A 454 -0.78 18.55 -13.36
CA MET A 454 -0.20 18.22 -14.67
C MET A 454 -1.08 17.26 -15.49
N GLY A 455 -1.78 16.36 -14.83
CA GLY A 455 -2.67 15.42 -15.52
C GLY A 455 -4.00 16.03 -15.94
N PHE A 456 -4.67 16.75 -15.04
CA PHE A 456 -6.06 17.13 -15.24
C PHE A 456 -6.29 18.61 -15.54
N LEU A 457 -5.41 19.50 -15.09
CA LEU A 457 -5.58 20.95 -15.29
C LEU A 457 -4.77 21.46 -16.50
N GLY A 458 -4.97 22.74 -16.83
CA GLY A 458 -4.29 23.39 -17.95
C GLY A 458 -4.82 22.96 -19.32
N ILE A 459 -3.92 22.84 -20.29
CA ILE A 459 -4.20 22.42 -21.68
C ILE A 459 -3.49 21.12 -21.99
N SER A 460 -4.00 20.37 -22.98
CA SER A 460 -3.38 19.13 -23.46
C SER A 460 -1.99 19.41 -24.06
N ARG A 461 -0.98 18.69 -23.61
CA ARG A 461 0.42 18.85 -24.07
C ARG A 461 0.82 17.88 -25.19
N SER A 462 -0.06 16.92 -25.54
CA SER A 462 0.15 16.00 -26.66
C SER A 462 -1.13 15.83 -27.48
N GLU A 463 -0.99 15.37 -28.73
CA GLU A 463 -2.15 15.00 -29.56
C GLU A 463 -2.96 13.84 -28.95
N GLN A 464 -2.29 12.92 -28.27
CA GLN A 464 -2.94 11.80 -27.59
C GLN A 464 -3.86 12.30 -26.49
N ALA A 465 -3.40 13.19 -25.62
CA ALA A 465 -4.20 13.80 -24.57
C ALA A 465 -5.35 14.67 -25.15
N ALA A 466 -5.13 15.36 -26.27
CA ALA A 466 -6.17 16.14 -26.94
C ALA A 466 -7.29 15.29 -27.54
N LYS A 467 -7.00 14.04 -27.91
CA LYS A 467 -7.97 13.05 -28.44
C LYS A 467 -8.64 12.20 -27.36
N ALA A 468 -8.41 12.51 -26.08
CA ALA A 468 -8.98 11.78 -24.95
C ALA A 468 -10.52 11.69 -25.03
N VAL A 469 -11.08 10.58 -24.56
CA VAL A 469 -12.52 10.34 -24.53
C VAL A 469 -13.01 10.07 -23.10
N LYS A 470 -14.31 10.26 -22.86
CA LYS A 470 -14.91 10.04 -21.52
C LYS A 470 -14.69 8.62 -21.01
N ALA A 471 -14.43 8.49 -19.73
CA ALA A 471 -14.39 7.20 -19.03
C ALA A 471 -15.77 6.53 -19.02
N ARG A 472 -15.79 5.20 -19.02
CA ARG A 472 -17.04 4.42 -19.00
C ARG A 472 -17.61 4.31 -17.59
N GLY A 473 -18.91 4.10 -17.46
CA GLY A 473 -19.58 4.00 -16.15
C GLY A 473 -18.99 2.92 -15.23
N SER A 474 -18.62 1.76 -15.79
CA SER A 474 -17.95 0.68 -15.03
C SER A 474 -16.52 1.02 -14.57
N GLN A 475 -15.88 2.06 -15.12
CA GLN A 475 -14.63 2.60 -14.60
C GLN A 475 -14.90 3.63 -13.50
N ILE A 476 -15.95 4.44 -13.66
CA ILE A 476 -16.30 5.52 -12.72
C ILE A 476 -16.89 4.96 -11.43
N ALA A 477 -17.78 3.97 -11.49
CA ALA A 477 -18.48 3.45 -10.32
C ALA A 477 -17.54 2.93 -9.20
N PRO A 478 -16.53 2.08 -9.48
CA PRO A 478 -15.60 1.64 -8.43
C PRO A 478 -14.73 2.79 -7.90
N MET A 479 -14.35 3.76 -8.74
CA MET A 479 -13.64 4.94 -8.27
C MET A 479 -14.50 5.80 -7.35
N ALA A 480 -15.79 5.97 -7.67
CA ALA A 480 -16.73 6.70 -6.81
C ALA A 480 -16.93 6.00 -5.46
N LEU A 481 -17.04 4.66 -5.46
CA LEU A 481 -17.11 3.86 -4.23
C LEU A 481 -15.88 4.10 -3.34
N LEU A 482 -14.67 3.96 -3.90
CA LEU A 482 -13.43 4.14 -3.15
C LEU A 482 -13.24 5.60 -2.68
N ALA A 483 -13.63 6.59 -3.50
CA ALA A 483 -13.59 8.00 -3.11
C ALA A 483 -14.55 8.29 -1.94
N THR A 484 -15.74 7.70 -1.95
CA THR A 484 -16.69 7.79 -0.83
C THR A 484 -16.12 7.16 0.44
N LEU A 485 -15.45 6.01 0.32
CA LEU A 485 -14.77 5.38 1.47
C LEU A 485 -13.61 6.25 2.01
N CYS A 486 -12.84 6.93 1.15
CA CYS A 486 -11.81 7.89 1.58
C CYS A 486 -12.41 9.00 2.46
N LEU A 487 -13.58 9.51 2.10
CA LEU A 487 -14.27 10.53 2.89
C LEU A 487 -14.85 9.95 4.17
N LEU A 488 -15.57 8.83 4.11
CA LEU A 488 -16.22 8.21 5.27
C LEU A 488 -15.19 7.82 6.34
N LEU A 489 -14.11 7.16 5.96
CA LEU A 489 -13.03 6.81 6.88
C LEU A 489 -12.31 8.05 7.46
N GLY A 490 -12.32 9.18 6.76
CA GLY A 490 -11.78 10.44 7.28
C GLY A 490 -12.70 11.13 8.28
N VAL A 491 -14.02 11.05 8.09
CA VAL A 491 -15.02 11.77 8.89
C VAL A 491 -15.50 10.96 10.10
N LEU A 492 -15.41 9.62 10.05
CA LEU A 492 -15.93 8.71 11.06
C LEU A 492 -14.85 7.94 11.87
N PRO A 493 -13.69 8.51 12.22
CA PRO A 493 -12.64 7.80 12.94
C PRO A 493 -13.08 7.33 14.32
N THR A 494 -14.04 8.03 14.97
CA THR A 494 -14.60 7.65 16.26
C THR A 494 -15.34 6.30 16.26
N TYR A 495 -15.73 5.79 15.09
CA TYR A 495 -16.26 4.44 14.93
C TYR A 495 -15.18 3.45 14.50
N VAL A 496 -14.25 3.90 13.63
CA VAL A 496 -13.19 3.05 13.08
C VAL A 496 -12.16 2.68 14.15
N ILE A 497 -11.72 3.62 14.97
CA ILE A 497 -10.73 3.38 16.03
C ILE A 497 -11.19 2.32 17.03
N PRO A 498 -12.41 2.41 17.64
CA PRO A 498 -12.90 1.35 18.52
C PRO A 498 -13.08 0.00 17.83
N ALA A 499 -13.48 0.00 16.55
CA ALA A 499 -13.58 -1.23 15.77
C ALA A 499 -12.21 -1.88 15.56
N LEU A 500 -11.17 -1.10 15.21
CA LEU A 500 -9.79 -1.58 15.11
C LEU A 500 -9.29 -2.13 16.44
N ASN A 501 -9.46 -1.38 17.53
CA ASN A 501 -9.04 -1.80 18.88
C ASN A 501 -9.66 -3.15 19.26
N ARG A 502 -10.97 -3.31 19.05
CA ARG A 502 -11.70 -4.56 19.37
C ARG A 502 -11.23 -5.75 18.52
N ASN A 503 -10.98 -5.53 17.23
CA ASN A 503 -10.68 -6.59 16.29
C ASN A 503 -9.19 -6.97 16.23
N LEU A 504 -8.30 -6.15 16.77
CA LEU A 504 -6.86 -6.39 16.73
C LEU A 504 -6.28 -6.79 18.10
N GLN A 505 -7.12 -7.17 19.06
CA GLN A 505 -6.66 -7.81 20.27
C GLN A 505 -6.20 -9.25 19.95
N PRO A 506 -5.13 -9.76 20.58
CA PRO A 506 -4.39 -9.18 21.70
C PRO A 506 -3.25 -8.21 21.32
N LEU A 507 -3.05 -7.86 20.04
CA LEU A 507 -1.96 -6.99 19.59
C LEU A 507 -2.09 -5.58 20.16
N ILE A 508 -3.34 -5.09 20.34
CA ILE A 508 -3.62 -3.76 20.88
C ILE A 508 -4.11 -3.90 22.33
N PRO A 509 -3.36 -3.38 23.31
CA PRO A 509 -3.77 -3.40 24.71
C PRO A 509 -5.09 -2.65 24.96
N ALA A 510 -5.84 -3.09 25.95
CA ALA A 510 -7.03 -2.39 26.42
C ALA A 510 -6.70 -0.94 26.87
N GLY A 511 -7.62 -0.01 26.66
CA GLY A 511 -7.49 1.39 27.08
C GLY A 511 -6.87 2.33 26.05
N ALA A 512 -6.29 1.82 24.94
CA ALA A 512 -5.75 2.68 23.88
C ALA A 512 -6.85 3.51 23.18
N THR A 513 -8.04 2.95 23.03
CA THR A 513 -9.19 3.67 22.45
C THR A 513 -9.59 4.88 23.27
N ASP A 514 -9.61 4.75 24.60
CA ASP A 514 -10.04 5.82 25.49
C ASP A 514 -9.10 7.03 25.47
N ALA A 515 -7.83 6.79 25.13
CA ALA A 515 -6.84 7.83 24.93
C ALA A 515 -6.99 8.58 23.58
N LEU A 516 -7.61 7.95 22.58
CA LEU A 516 -7.76 8.49 21.22
C LEU A 516 -9.16 9.04 20.96
N VAL A 517 -10.17 8.36 21.50
CA VAL A 517 -11.59 8.72 21.33
C VAL A 517 -12.17 8.98 22.72
N PRO A 518 -12.28 10.22 23.15
CA PRO A 518 -12.88 10.53 24.44
C PRO A 518 -14.29 9.96 24.55
N PRO A 519 -14.70 9.49 25.73
CA PRO A 519 -16.00 8.87 25.98
C PRO A 519 -17.20 9.70 25.52
N PHE A 520 -17.04 11.01 25.52
CA PHE A 520 -18.02 11.98 25.01
C PHE A 520 -18.45 11.76 23.59
N PHE A 521 -17.53 11.25 22.76
CA PHE A 521 -17.72 11.06 21.31
C PHE A 521 -17.95 9.60 20.96
N ALA A 522 -17.69 8.70 21.89
CA ALA A 522 -18.01 7.29 21.74
C ALA A 522 -19.46 7.05 22.21
N SER A 523 -20.25 6.38 21.39
CA SER A 523 -21.61 5.94 21.76
C SER A 523 -21.62 4.85 22.85
N TYR A 524 -20.48 4.63 23.52
CA TYR A 524 -20.28 3.63 24.54
C TYR A 524 -20.15 4.28 25.93
N PRO A 525 -20.81 3.77 26.95
CA PRO A 525 -20.54 4.17 28.32
C PRO A 525 -19.15 3.67 28.73
N VAL A 526 -18.18 4.56 28.73
CA VAL A 526 -16.83 4.26 29.22
C VAL A 526 -16.78 4.59 30.69
N HIS A 527 -16.42 3.60 31.49
CA HIS A 527 -16.27 3.75 32.95
C HIS A 527 -14.95 4.42 33.37
N THR A 528 -14.29 5.14 32.47
CA THR A 528 -13.06 5.88 32.80
C THR A 528 -13.39 7.19 33.47
N GLN A 529 -12.88 7.38 34.69
CA GLN A 529 -12.95 8.65 35.42
C GLN A 529 -12.06 9.69 34.70
N LEU A 530 -12.66 10.46 33.80
CA LEU A 530 -11.99 11.63 33.23
C LEU A 530 -11.91 12.73 34.31
N PRO A 531 -10.82 13.53 34.35
CA PRO A 531 -10.75 14.67 35.27
C PRO A 531 -11.96 15.59 35.09
N PRO A 532 -12.59 16.09 36.16
CA PRO A 532 -13.77 16.96 36.07
C PRO A 532 -13.56 18.21 35.22
N ALA A 533 -12.34 18.79 35.22
CA ALA A 533 -11.98 19.92 34.40
C ALA A 533 -12.03 19.60 32.91
N PHE A 534 -11.59 18.39 32.51
CA PHE A 534 -11.67 17.89 31.17
C PHE A 534 -13.10 17.71 30.66
N VAL A 535 -13.97 17.18 31.51
CA VAL A 535 -15.41 17.03 31.25
C VAL A 535 -16.07 18.41 31.06
N ALA A 536 -15.70 19.40 31.89
CA ALA A 536 -16.25 20.75 31.84
C ALA A 536 -15.85 21.49 30.55
N ASP A 537 -14.58 21.40 30.12
CA ASP A 537 -14.11 22.04 28.88
C ASP A 537 -14.76 21.45 27.62
N PHE A 538 -14.96 20.14 27.59
CA PHE A 538 -15.69 19.49 26.49
C PHE A 538 -17.21 19.77 26.54
N HIS A 539 -17.78 19.90 27.69
CA HIS A 539 -19.19 20.29 27.86
C HIS A 539 -19.44 21.70 27.33
N ASN A 540 -18.51 22.62 27.58
CA ASN A 540 -18.57 23.99 27.06
C ASN A 540 -18.41 24.05 25.56
N LEU A 541 -17.53 23.27 24.96
CA LEU A 541 -17.39 23.14 23.49
C LEU A 541 -18.65 22.53 22.88
N GLY A 542 -19.19 21.48 23.44
CA GLY A 542 -20.44 20.84 23.02
C GLY A 542 -21.66 21.75 23.15
N ALA A 543 -21.72 22.59 24.18
CA ALA A 543 -22.79 23.58 24.40
C ALA A 543 -22.72 24.72 23.37
N GLN A 544 -21.52 25.14 22.96
CA GLN A 544 -21.32 26.18 21.96
C GLN A 544 -21.69 25.76 20.54
N VAL A 545 -21.56 24.47 20.21
CA VAL A 545 -21.72 23.96 18.84
C VAL A 545 -22.97 23.11 18.67
N GLY A 546 -23.65 22.73 19.77
CA GLY A 546 -24.85 21.89 19.79
C GLY A 546 -24.56 20.39 19.88
N GLN A 547 -25.11 19.76 20.90
CA GLN A 547 -24.89 18.34 21.24
C GLN A 547 -25.38 17.33 20.19
N HIS A 548 -26.18 17.75 19.23
CA HIS A 548 -26.86 16.88 18.26
C HIS A 548 -26.32 16.96 16.82
N ILE A 549 -25.34 17.82 16.56
CA ILE A 549 -24.74 17.95 15.23
C ILE A 549 -23.56 16.99 15.13
N LEU A 550 -23.40 16.36 13.96
CA LEU A 550 -22.32 15.45 13.54
C LEU A 550 -20.88 15.73 14.07
N PRO A 551 -20.51 16.95 14.47
CA PRO A 551 -19.16 17.29 14.93
C PRO A 551 -18.62 16.44 16.08
N GLY A 552 -19.44 16.00 17.01
CA GLY A 552 -19.00 15.17 18.14
C GLY A 552 -18.50 13.77 17.78
N ARG A 553 -18.58 13.37 16.50
CA ARG A 553 -18.18 12.06 16.00
C ARG A 553 -16.91 12.06 15.14
N GLY A 554 -16.28 13.22 14.97
CA GLY A 554 -14.99 13.34 14.35
C GLY A 554 -13.83 12.96 15.28
N LEU A 555 -12.62 12.84 14.72
CA LEU A 555 -11.42 12.59 15.50
C LEU A 555 -11.12 13.79 16.39
N VAL A 556 -11.10 13.54 17.69
CA VAL A 556 -10.58 14.49 18.66
C VAL A 556 -9.26 13.95 19.17
N VAL A 557 -8.20 14.65 18.84
CA VAL A 557 -6.89 14.31 19.33
C VAL A 557 -6.58 15.16 20.53
N LEU A 558 -6.39 14.50 21.65
CA LEU A 558 -6.12 15.13 22.93
C LEU A 558 -4.61 15.18 23.14
N HIS A 559 -4.06 16.37 23.17
CA HIS A 559 -2.74 16.57 23.74
C HIS A 559 -2.91 16.77 25.24
N ARG A 560 -2.38 15.85 26.05
CA ARG A 560 -2.42 15.94 27.51
C ARG A 560 -1.59 17.16 27.93
N GLY A 561 -2.29 18.19 28.40
CA GLY A 561 -1.72 19.33 29.11
C GLY A 561 -1.42 19.00 30.57
N GLY A 562 -1.03 20.00 31.35
CA GLY A 562 -0.88 19.89 32.80
C GLY A 562 -2.24 19.69 33.50
N PRO A 563 -2.22 19.48 34.85
CA PRO A 563 -3.44 19.27 35.62
C PRO A 563 -4.50 20.41 35.50
N GLU A 564 -4.02 21.61 35.19
CA GLU A 564 -4.88 22.80 35.06
C GLU A 564 -5.47 22.98 33.66
N ASN A 565 -4.78 22.45 32.61
CA ASN A 565 -5.24 22.45 31.23
C ASN A 565 -5.01 21.07 30.60
N PRO A 566 -5.90 20.11 30.79
CA PRO A 566 -5.71 18.74 30.35
C PRO A 566 -5.82 18.58 28.80
N VAL A 567 -6.38 19.60 28.11
CA VAL A 567 -6.54 19.60 26.64
C VAL A 567 -5.77 20.77 26.06
N VAL A 568 -4.69 20.51 25.35
CA VAL A 568 -3.92 21.54 24.65
C VAL A 568 -4.40 21.72 23.22
N PHE A 569 -4.85 20.62 22.58
CA PHE A 569 -5.27 20.66 21.17
C PHE A 569 -6.30 19.58 20.88
N ALA A 570 -7.38 19.98 20.20
CA ALA A 570 -8.39 19.07 19.69
C ALA A 570 -8.68 19.39 18.22
N MET A 571 -8.66 18.40 17.34
CA MET A 571 -9.01 18.54 15.93
C MET A 571 -10.08 17.52 15.55
N SER A 572 -11.16 18.00 14.93
CA SER A 572 -12.23 17.15 14.43
C SER A 572 -12.33 17.24 12.91
N PRO A 573 -12.09 16.15 12.15
CA PRO A 573 -12.29 16.14 10.70
C PRO A 573 -13.73 16.43 10.30
N SER A 574 -14.72 16.13 11.16
CA SER A 574 -16.13 16.47 10.92
C SER A 574 -16.34 17.98 10.91
N TYR A 575 -15.71 18.71 11.82
CA TYR A 575 -15.76 20.17 11.81
C TYR A 575 -15.08 20.75 10.57
N SER A 576 -13.93 20.18 10.17
CA SER A 576 -13.24 20.57 8.94
C SER A 576 -14.14 20.38 7.72
N LEU A 577 -14.87 19.27 7.64
CA LEU A 577 -15.84 19.02 6.58
C LEU A 577 -16.97 20.05 6.58
N VAL A 578 -17.57 20.32 7.74
CA VAL A 578 -18.67 21.28 7.88
C VAL A 578 -18.21 22.69 7.50
N ALA A 579 -17.04 23.11 8.00
CA ALA A 579 -16.44 24.39 7.66
C ALA A 579 -16.17 24.51 6.15
N LEU A 580 -15.55 23.50 5.56
CA LEU A 580 -15.29 23.45 4.11
C LEU A 580 -16.60 23.51 3.30
N ALA A 581 -17.61 22.72 3.68
CA ALA A 581 -18.91 22.73 3.02
C ALA A 581 -19.59 24.11 3.13
N LEU A 582 -19.52 24.75 4.28
CA LEU A 582 -20.04 26.10 4.51
C LEU A 582 -19.33 27.13 3.63
N PHE A 583 -17.99 27.13 3.62
CA PHE A 583 -17.20 28.04 2.75
C PHE A 583 -17.50 27.82 1.26
N LEU A 584 -17.58 26.58 0.81
CA LEU A 584 -17.95 26.25 -0.56
C LEU A 584 -19.36 26.71 -0.89
N PHE A 585 -20.32 26.51 0.01
CA PHE A 585 -21.70 26.97 -0.15
C PHE A 585 -21.79 28.50 -0.22
N LEU A 586 -21.14 29.20 0.70
CA LEU A 586 -21.12 30.67 0.70
C LEU A 586 -20.46 31.23 -0.56
N THR A 587 -19.33 30.64 -0.97
CA THR A 587 -18.64 31.02 -2.21
C THR A 587 -19.55 30.77 -3.42
N TRP A 588 -20.18 29.61 -3.50
CA TRP A 588 -21.15 29.31 -4.55
C TRP A 588 -22.34 30.28 -4.58
N LEU A 589 -22.88 30.62 -3.40
CA LEU A 589 -23.97 31.55 -3.23
C LEU A 589 -23.58 32.97 -3.71
N ILE A 590 -22.40 33.44 -3.29
CA ILE A 590 -21.87 34.76 -3.70
C ILE A 590 -21.67 34.80 -5.21
N VAL A 591 -21.00 33.80 -5.77
CA VAL A 591 -20.71 33.72 -7.21
C VAL A 591 -22.00 33.67 -8.01
N THR A 592 -22.96 32.80 -7.66
CA THR A 592 -24.20 32.65 -8.39
C THR A 592 -25.07 33.92 -8.32
N ARG A 593 -25.12 34.60 -7.16
CA ARG A 593 -25.86 35.86 -7.02
C ARG A 593 -25.19 37.01 -7.78
N SER A 594 -23.85 37.09 -7.74
CA SER A 594 -23.10 38.14 -8.46
C SER A 594 -23.15 37.95 -9.97
N THR A 595 -23.22 36.71 -10.46
CA THR A 595 -23.21 36.42 -11.91
C THR A 595 -24.61 36.28 -12.52
N ARG A 596 -25.67 36.21 -11.72
CA ARG A 596 -27.06 35.95 -12.17
C ARG A 596 -27.63 36.99 -13.15
N LYS A 597 -27.02 38.17 -13.22
CA LYS A 597 -27.46 39.27 -14.12
C LYS A 597 -26.50 39.55 -15.28
N ARG A 598 -25.39 38.82 -15.40
CA ARG A 598 -24.41 38.98 -16.48
C ARG A 598 -24.48 37.81 -17.44
N SER A 599 -24.74 38.09 -18.72
CA SER A 599 -24.51 37.13 -19.79
C SER A 599 -23.04 36.73 -19.77
N LEU A 600 -22.76 35.44 -19.57
CA LEU A 600 -21.42 34.93 -19.68
C LEU A 600 -20.99 35.02 -21.16
N THR A 601 -20.26 36.04 -21.51
CA THR A 601 -19.51 36.09 -22.77
C THR A 601 -18.27 35.22 -22.60
N ARG A 602 -18.21 34.14 -23.37
CA ARG A 602 -16.96 33.37 -23.53
C ARG A 602 -16.02 34.18 -24.39
N ASN A 603 -15.08 34.85 -23.80
CA ASN A 603 -13.96 35.46 -24.50
C ASN A 603 -12.81 34.45 -24.61
N GLU A 604 -11.98 34.60 -25.63
CA GLU A 604 -10.71 33.88 -25.72
C GLU A 604 -9.83 34.20 -24.51
N LEU A 605 -9.06 33.21 -24.05
CA LEU A 605 -8.13 33.35 -22.93
C LEU A 605 -7.12 34.47 -23.29
N TRP A 606 -7.08 35.53 -22.49
CA TRP A 606 -6.03 36.53 -22.62
C TRP A 606 -4.72 35.96 -22.05
N ALA A 607 -3.75 35.75 -22.92
CA ALA A 607 -2.46 35.14 -22.59
C ALA A 607 -1.32 36.17 -22.69
N GLY A 608 -1.50 37.38 -22.12
CA GLY A 608 -0.43 38.39 -22.08
C GLY A 608 -0.02 38.92 -23.46
N GLY A 609 -0.96 39.00 -24.43
CA GLY A 609 -0.67 39.40 -25.81
C GLY A 609 -0.23 38.29 -26.76
N ILE A 610 -0.16 37.04 -26.27
CA ILE A 610 0.11 35.87 -27.10
C ILE A 610 -1.23 35.41 -27.71
N PRO A 611 -1.35 35.28 -29.04
CA PRO A 611 -2.63 34.97 -29.69
C PRO A 611 -3.16 33.55 -29.34
N ARG A 612 -2.27 32.61 -29.05
CA ARG A 612 -2.62 31.24 -28.67
C ARG A 612 -1.56 30.66 -27.77
N LEU A 613 -1.98 30.12 -26.64
CA LEU A 613 -1.09 29.29 -25.78
C LEU A 613 -0.73 28.00 -26.49
N LEU A 614 0.57 27.76 -26.64
CA LEU A 614 1.10 26.52 -27.15
C LEU A 614 1.43 25.57 -25.98
N PRO A 615 1.40 24.25 -26.19
CA PRO A 615 1.78 23.25 -25.17
C PRO A 615 3.16 23.52 -24.56
N GLU A 616 4.13 23.95 -25.38
CA GLU A 616 5.52 24.24 -25.00
C GLU A 616 5.64 25.46 -24.06
N MET A 617 4.60 26.30 -23.99
CA MET A 617 4.54 27.47 -23.09
C MET A 617 3.99 27.12 -21.70
N THR A 618 3.65 25.85 -21.44
CA THR A 618 3.07 25.43 -20.17
C THR A 618 4.11 24.72 -19.29
N TYR A 619 3.87 24.74 -17.98
CA TYR A 619 4.68 23.96 -17.05
C TYR A 619 4.59 22.46 -17.35
N THR A 620 5.72 21.76 -17.27
CA THR A 620 5.79 20.30 -17.37
C THR A 620 5.97 19.68 -15.99
N ALA A 621 5.66 18.40 -15.85
CA ALA A 621 5.87 17.66 -14.60
C ALA A 621 7.35 17.60 -14.20
N THR A 622 8.21 17.44 -15.21
CA THR A 622 9.67 17.50 -15.04
C THR A 622 10.13 18.87 -14.55
N GLY A 623 9.61 19.96 -15.12
CA GLY A 623 9.90 21.32 -14.68
C GLY A 623 9.44 21.59 -13.24
N PHE A 624 8.24 21.12 -12.88
CA PHE A 624 7.69 21.23 -11.53
C PHE A 624 8.55 20.49 -10.48
N SER A 625 9.09 19.33 -10.83
CA SER A 625 9.91 18.51 -9.93
C SER A 625 11.37 19.00 -9.79
N ASN A 626 11.83 19.87 -10.68
CA ASN A 626 13.24 20.27 -10.72
C ASN A 626 13.76 20.89 -9.40
N PRO A 627 13.02 21.73 -8.66
CA PRO A 627 13.47 22.24 -7.36
C PRO A 627 13.78 21.11 -6.37
N VAL A 628 12.97 20.06 -6.31
CA VAL A 628 13.21 18.89 -5.45
C VAL A 628 14.50 18.16 -5.87
N ARG A 629 14.72 17.97 -7.17
CA ARG A 629 15.96 17.37 -7.69
C ARG A 629 17.20 18.17 -7.32
N VAL A 630 17.12 19.50 -7.37
CA VAL A 630 18.23 20.39 -7.00
C VAL A 630 18.54 20.31 -5.51
N VAL A 631 17.52 20.42 -4.65
CA VAL A 631 17.67 20.33 -3.18
C VAL A 631 18.28 19.00 -2.76
N PHE A 632 17.81 17.89 -3.36
CA PHE A 632 18.25 16.53 -3.03
C PHE A 632 19.23 15.95 -4.06
N GLN A 633 20.02 16.79 -4.73
CA GLN A 633 20.97 16.37 -5.77
C GLN A 633 21.94 15.28 -5.31
N ALA A 634 22.36 15.30 -4.04
CA ALA A 634 23.24 14.28 -3.46
C ALA A 634 22.63 12.86 -3.50
N ILE A 635 21.30 12.74 -3.44
CA ILE A 635 20.55 11.48 -3.52
C ILE A 635 20.37 11.05 -4.97
N PHE A 636 19.89 11.95 -5.83
CA PHE A 636 19.55 11.64 -7.22
C PHE A 636 20.78 11.41 -8.11
N ARG A 637 21.87 12.20 -7.92
CA ARG A 637 23.10 12.14 -8.72
C ARG A 637 22.84 11.91 -10.22
N PRO A 638 22.11 12.81 -10.91
CA PRO A 638 21.74 12.60 -12.29
C PRO A 638 22.98 12.57 -13.19
N ASN A 639 23.09 11.53 -14.04
CA ASN A 639 24.01 11.57 -15.18
C ASN A 639 23.35 12.39 -16.28
N ILE A 640 23.92 13.55 -16.56
CA ILE A 640 23.44 14.44 -17.63
C ILE A 640 24.23 14.08 -18.88
N VAL A 641 23.58 13.45 -19.85
CA VAL A 641 24.14 13.26 -21.20
C VAL A 641 23.58 14.38 -22.08
N GLU A 642 24.42 15.29 -22.51
CA GLU A 642 24.08 16.30 -23.53
C GLU A 642 24.40 15.73 -24.91
N ASP A 643 23.38 15.53 -25.74
CA ASP A 643 23.55 15.19 -27.15
C ASP A 643 23.49 16.48 -27.96
N THR A 644 24.64 16.87 -28.55
CA THR A 644 24.81 18.13 -29.29
C THR A 644 24.84 17.92 -30.79
N ARG A 645 24.09 16.95 -31.31
CA ARG A 645 24.22 16.45 -32.70
C ARG A 645 23.95 17.43 -33.84
N ASP A 646 23.32 18.57 -33.61
CA ASP A 646 23.08 19.52 -34.70
C ASP A 646 23.54 20.93 -34.33
N THR A 647 24.81 21.20 -34.54
CA THR A 647 25.36 22.56 -34.47
C THR A 647 25.55 23.14 -35.89
N VAL A 648 24.65 24.00 -36.31
CA VAL A 648 24.86 24.84 -37.52
C VAL A 648 25.90 25.92 -37.21
N ALA A 649 26.03 26.33 -35.97
CA ALA A 649 27.11 27.18 -35.45
C ALA A 649 27.22 27.02 -33.94
N VAL A 650 28.39 27.32 -33.36
CA VAL A 650 28.69 27.16 -31.91
C VAL A 650 27.67 27.90 -31.01
N HIS A 651 27.05 28.97 -31.52
CA HIS A 651 26.09 29.80 -30.77
C HIS A 651 24.62 29.59 -31.18
N PHE A 652 24.35 28.85 -32.26
CA PHE A 652 22.99 28.61 -32.75
C PHE A 652 22.74 27.09 -32.81
N ARG A 653 22.26 26.55 -31.69
CA ARG A 653 21.88 25.13 -31.58
C ARG A 653 20.41 24.97 -32.00
N THR A 654 20.13 24.14 -32.98
CA THR A 654 18.77 23.83 -33.44
C THR A 654 18.00 22.97 -32.46
N ALA A 655 18.68 22.10 -31.73
CA ALA A 655 18.10 21.30 -30.64
C ALA A 655 19.16 20.94 -29.60
N ILE A 656 18.79 20.99 -28.33
CA ILE A 656 19.58 20.46 -27.21
C ILE A 656 18.79 19.30 -26.62
N LEU A 657 19.25 18.08 -26.87
CA LEU A 657 18.65 16.88 -26.28
C LEU A 657 19.40 16.60 -24.97
N ARG A 658 18.74 16.87 -23.86
CA ARG A 658 19.25 16.54 -22.53
C ARG A 658 18.60 15.24 -22.08
N ARG A 659 19.34 14.14 -22.06
CA ARG A 659 18.91 12.89 -21.44
C ARG A 659 19.45 12.82 -20.03
N ARG A 660 18.56 12.70 -19.06
CA ARG A 660 18.91 12.40 -17.67
C ARG A 660 18.66 10.92 -17.41
N ASP A 661 19.71 10.18 -17.13
CA ASP A 661 19.60 8.83 -16.63
C ASP A 661 19.83 8.88 -15.11
N GLU A 662 18.76 8.72 -14.34
CA GLU A 662 18.80 8.70 -12.88
C GLU A 662 18.82 7.25 -12.39
N THR A 663 19.90 6.86 -11.70
CA THR A 663 19.96 5.56 -11.04
C THR A 663 19.47 5.71 -9.60
N HIS A 664 18.45 4.94 -9.21
CA HIS A 664 17.91 4.98 -7.86
C HIS A 664 18.99 4.67 -6.81
N LEU A 665 18.96 5.40 -5.68
CA LEU A 665 19.92 5.25 -4.59
C LEU A 665 20.02 3.79 -4.11
N VAL A 666 18.86 3.14 -3.93
CA VAL A 666 18.77 1.75 -3.48
C VAL A 666 19.39 0.80 -4.50
N ASP A 667 19.13 1.02 -5.79
CA ASP A 667 19.71 0.21 -6.87
C ASP A 667 21.24 0.34 -6.87
N ARG A 668 21.75 1.56 -6.72
CA ARG A 668 23.19 1.83 -6.69
C ARG A 668 23.89 1.24 -5.48
N LEU A 669 23.27 1.34 -4.28
CA LEU A 669 23.92 0.93 -3.01
C LEU A 669 23.75 -0.55 -2.70
N PHE A 670 22.62 -1.16 -3.15
CA PHE A 670 22.28 -2.54 -2.78
C PHE A 670 22.07 -3.44 -4.00
N PHE A 671 21.19 -3.05 -4.93
CA PHE A 671 20.78 -3.95 -6.00
C PHE A 671 21.92 -4.26 -6.98
N HIS A 672 22.64 -3.24 -7.47
CA HIS A 672 23.78 -3.47 -8.36
C HIS A 672 24.92 -4.26 -7.72
N PRO A 673 25.41 -3.92 -6.51
CA PRO A 673 26.44 -4.72 -5.84
C PRO A 673 26.04 -6.17 -5.61
N VAL A 674 24.79 -6.43 -5.21
CA VAL A 674 24.27 -7.79 -5.05
C VAL A 674 24.19 -8.50 -6.40
N GLY A 675 23.71 -7.83 -7.45
CA GLY A 675 23.65 -8.35 -8.81
C GLY A 675 25.03 -8.69 -9.37
N ASP A 676 26.03 -7.83 -9.12
CA ASP A 676 27.42 -8.07 -9.51
C ASP A 676 28.00 -9.28 -8.76
N ALA A 677 27.73 -9.42 -7.46
CA ALA A 677 28.17 -10.58 -6.68
C ALA A 677 27.52 -11.87 -7.19
N VAL A 678 26.20 -11.85 -7.44
CA VAL A 678 25.48 -13.00 -8.01
C VAL A 678 26.02 -13.36 -9.40
N THR A 679 26.29 -12.36 -10.25
CA THR A 679 26.87 -12.56 -11.59
C THR A 679 28.28 -13.15 -11.50
N TRP A 680 29.08 -12.69 -10.53
CA TRP A 680 30.42 -13.25 -10.29
C TRP A 680 30.35 -14.73 -9.86
N ILE A 681 29.46 -15.07 -8.90
CA ILE A 681 29.22 -16.46 -8.49
C ILE A 681 28.73 -17.30 -9.67
N ALA A 682 27.78 -16.78 -10.45
CA ALA A 682 27.24 -17.46 -11.64
C ALA A 682 28.35 -17.75 -12.67
N ARG A 683 29.29 -16.83 -12.90
CA ARG A 683 30.46 -17.04 -13.79
C ARG A 683 31.38 -18.13 -13.25
N LEU A 684 31.61 -18.17 -11.93
CA LEU A 684 32.40 -19.26 -11.30
C LEU A 684 31.74 -20.62 -11.53
N LEU A 685 30.42 -20.72 -11.27
CA LEU A 685 29.64 -21.93 -11.49
C LEU A 685 29.56 -22.31 -12.98
N ALA A 686 29.42 -21.34 -13.88
CA ALA A 686 29.44 -21.57 -15.31
C ALA A 686 30.80 -22.14 -15.78
N GLY A 687 31.91 -21.74 -15.15
CA GLY A 687 33.24 -22.31 -15.40
C GLY A 687 33.36 -23.80 -15.05
N MET A 688 32.46 -24.33 -14.19
CA MET A 688 32.36 -25.76 -13.89
C MET A 688 31.64 -26.54 -15.01
N HIS A 689 30.93 -25.86 -15.93
CA HIS A 689 30.14 -26.44 -17.02
C HIS A 689 30.99 -26.53 -18.30
N HIS A 690 32.03 -27.39 -18.32
CA HIS A 690 32.95 -27.54 -19.41
C HIS A 690 32.69 -28.80 -20.31
N GLY A 691 31.55 -29.44 -20.17
CA GLY A 691 31.13 -30.57 -21.04
C GLY A 691 31.82 -31.91 -20.78
N ARG A 692 32.67 -32.03 -19.76
CA ARG A 692 33.38 -33.30 -19.44
C ARG A 692 32.55 -34.13 -18.46
N LEU A 693 31.99 -35.26 -18.93
CA LEU A 693 31.13 -36.14 -18.16
C LEU A 693 31.78 -36.57 -16.81
N ASN A 694 33.06 -36.94 -16.83
CA ASN A 694 33.80 -37.39 -15.67
C ASN A 694 33.88 -36.31 -14.54
N ALA A 695 33.92 -35.03 -14.92
CA ALA A 695 33.92 -33.96 -13.95
C ALA A 695 32.54 -33.80 -13.26
N TYR A 696 31.44 -33.95 -14.01
CA TYR A 696 30.10 -33.91 -13.42
C TYR A 696 29.87 -35.07 -12.45
N VAL A 697 30.34 -36.25 -12.78
CA VAL A 697 30.31 -37.40 -11.86
C VAL A 697 31.14 -37.13 -10.60
N ALA A 698 32.35 -36.55 -10.77
CA ALA A 698 33.18 -36.17 -9.62
C ALA A 698 32.52 -35.12 -8.73
N TYR A 699 31.82 -34.12 -9.29
CA TYR A 699 31.08 -33.12 -8.52
C TYR A 699 29.93 -33.75 -7.72
N THR A 700 29.18 -34.68 -8.35
CA THR A 700 28.06 -35.39 -7.71
C THR A 700 28.56 -36.25 -6.54
N VAL A 701 29.66 -37.03 -6.77
CA VAL A 701 30.28 -37.84 -5.72
C VAL A 701 30.88 -36.97 -4.62
N GLY A 702 31.55 -35.90 -4.94
CA GLY A 702 32.12 -34.94 -3.97
C GLY A 702 31.04 -34.32 -3.08
N PHE A 703 29.91 -33.90 -3.68
CA PHE A 703 28.76 -33.37 -2.95
C PHE A 703 28.11 -34.42 -2.01
N LEU A 704 27.96 -35.64 -2.49
CA LEU A 704 27.44 -36.75 -1.68
C LEU A 704 28.36 -37.04 -0.47
N LEU A 705 29.70 -37.06 -0.70
CA LEU A 705 30.67 -37.25 0.37
C LEU A 705 30.63 -36.09 1.39
N LEU A 706 30.45 -34.86 0.93
CA LEU A 706 30.31 -33.69 1.79
C LEU A 706 29.06 -33.79 2.68
N ILE A 707 27.91 -34.20 2.11
CA ILE A 707 26.67 -34.40 2.85
C ILE A 707 26.86 -35.52 3.92
N LEU A 708 27.46 -36.64 3.53
CA LEU A 708 27.72 -37.75 4.47
C LEU A 708 28.66 -37.35 5.60
N LEU A 709 29.65 -36.50 5.31
CA LEU A 709 30.58 -35.96 6.31
C LEU A 709 29.88 -35.01 7.28
N LEU A 710 29.02 -34.15 6.77
CA LEU A 710 28.18 -33.24 7.59
C LEU A 710 27.21 -34.01 8.48
N PHE A 711 26.59 -35.06 7.96
CA PHE A 711 25.71 -35.96 8.76
C PHE A 711 26.47 -36.72 9.86
N ARG A 712 27.77 -37.00 9.67
CA ARG A 712 28.58 -37.66 10.68
C ARG A 712 29.08 -36.72 11.77
N LEU A 713 29.13 -35.41 11.48
CA LEU A 713 29.57 -34.37 12.40
C LEU A 713 28.42 -33.71 13.18
N SER A 714 27.17 -33.92 12.73
CA SER A 714 25.93 -33.56 13.44
C SER A 714 25.43 -34.68 14.33
#